data_52efa40763783103e2428dd75dda95d7
#
_entry.id   52efa40763783103e2428dd75dda95d7
#
_cell.length_a   1.000
_cell.length_b   1.000
_cell.length_c   1.000
_cell.angle_alpha   90.00
_cell.angle_beta   90.00
_cell.angle_gamma   90.00
#
_symmetry.space_group_name_H-M   'P 1'
#
loop_
_entity.id
_entity.type
_entity.pdbx_description
1 polymer ?
#
loop_
_entity_poly.entity_id
_entity_poly.type
_entity_poly.pdbx_seq_one_letter_code
_entity_poly.pdbx_strand_id
1 'polypeptide(L)'
;MQLVIAEKPSVGIALAKALGVTEKKDGYIEGNGYIVSWCVGHLVSLANADMYDEKFKKWNIADLPIIPDEWQFIIAEDKDKQFGILRQLMDDNRVTEVVNACDAGREGELIFRLVYNKALCNKPIKRLWISSMEEKAIRDGFDNLKDGKDYENLYQSALCRAKADWIVGINATRLFSKLYNRTLNVGRVQTPTLAMLYERENSISNFPKEKYFNVHLKSVGLDAVHEKVKEQGEAENIRRDCDGNEAIVKSVKTERKTVNPPHLYDLTTLQREANRLYGFTAQQTLDYTQSLYEMKLVTYPRTDSQYITDDMSDTAKNIAESVAGKLPHFSSVVIAPETKRVINNKKVSDHHAIIPTSEVSSTDLSSVPDGERKILYLIANRLLCATNEPYIYETVTAEISCSGYSFVAKGRNVISEGWKAIEKAFIDFQKCKDYTEEEEETLSLTEGQVIERPVSEVSEHFTQPPKHFTEDTLLSAMERAGTDEITEEVERSGLGTPATRASIIEKLTKSGFIKREKKNLVVTDYGTDLISVMPDIIKSASMTADWENALSLMAQGKFTSQQFMVDIEKLVDDIITVAKETIDESKVSRNGGEVIGTCPRCGKNVVVTPKAYSCEDRNCGFVIWKNDKFFEKARKPLTKEMATNLIKYGRIAVKGLYSEKSDRNYDATVCLDDTGKYVNYKLEFAPKKKKK
;
A
#
# COMPACT_ATOMS: atom_id res chain seq x y z
N MET A 1 9.18 -6.77 41.25
CA MET A 1 9.37 -5.86 40.12
C MET A 1 8.41 -6.23 39.00
N GLN A 2 7.99 -5.25 38.21
CA GLN A 2 7.22 -5.49 36.97
C GLN A 2 8.18 -5.58 35.79
N LEU A 3 8.03 -6.62 34.94
CA LEU A 3 8.75 -6.75 33.68
C LEU A 3 7.89 -6.16 32.56
N VAL A 4 8.33 -5.07 31.97
CA VAL A 4 7.63 -4.37 30.87
C VAL A 4 8.28 -4.79 29.55
N ILE A 5 7.48 -5.29 28.61
CA ILE A 5 7.96 -5.76 27.30
C ILE A 5 7.32 -4.93 26.20
N ALA A 6 8.13 -4.13 25.53
CA ALA A 6 7.74 -3.31 24.38
C ALA A 6 7.93 -4.08 23.04
N GLU A 7 7.30 -3.61 21.98
CA GLU A 7 7.47 -4.21 20.64
C GLU A 7 8.83 -3.92 20.02
N LYS A 8 9.42 -2.74 20.32
CA LYS A 8 10.66 -2.25 19.72
C LYS A 8 11.57 -1.59 20.76
N PRO A 9 12.90 -1.55 20.51
CA PRO A 9 13.85 -0.90 21.42
C PRO A 9 13.53 0.58 21.68
N SER A 10 13.15 1.35 20.64
CA SER A 10 12.80 2.77 20.75
C SER A 10 11.63 3.02 21.71
N VAL A 11 10.59 2.19 21.62
CA VAL A 11 9.42 2.23 22.52
C VAL A 11 9.84 1.85 23.95
N GLY A 12 10.60 0.78 24.12
CA GLY A 12 11.11 0.39 25.44
C GLY A 12 11.93 1.48 26.13
N ILE A 13 12.80 2.15 25.41
CA ILE A 13 13.60 3.28 25.92
C ILE A 13 12.68 4.45 26.33
N ALA A 14 11.66 4.76 25.54
CA ALA A 14 10.71 5.83 25.85
C ALA A 14 9.87 5.51 27.12
N LEU A 15 9.41 4.26 27.25
CA LEU A 15 8.72 3.79 28.46
C LEU A 15 9.62 3.84 29.69
N ALA A 16 10.87 3.36 29.58
CA ALA A 16 11.84 3.42 30.67
C ALA A 16 12.08 4.85 31.15
N LYS A 17 12.23 5.79 30.21
CA LYS A 17 12.40 7.21 30.52
C LYS A 17 11.19 7.78 31.28
N ALA A 18 9.99 7.52 30.81
CA ALA A 18 8.76 8.00 31.43
C ALA A 18 8.55 7.46 32.84
N LEU A 19 8.98 6.20 33.09
CA LEU A 19 8.92 5.51 34.38
C LEU A 19 10.11 5.83 35.31
N GLY A 20 11.08 6.62 34.86
CA GLY A 20 12.28 6.94 35.65
C GLY A 20 13.25 5.77 35.81
N VAL A 21 13.25 4.83 34.86
CA VAL A 21 14.14 3.66 34.83
C VAL A 21 15.41 4.00 34.07
N THR A 22 16.59 3.87 34.69
CA THR A 22 17.82 4.48 34.14
C THR A 22 19.01 3.53 33.98
N GLU A 23 19.07 2.40 34.70
CA GLU A 23 20.21 1.50 34.66
C GLU A 23 20.19 0.63 33.40
N LYS A 24 21.00 0.97 32.41
CA LYS A 24 21.08 0.26 31.12
C LYS A 24 21.87 -1.05 31.27
N LYS A 25 21.31 -2.12 30.74
CA LYS A 25 21.89 -3.45 30.58
C LYS A 25 21.85 -3.90 29.13
N ASP A 26 22.46 -5.05 28.81
CA ASP A 26 22.35 -5.62 27.47
C ASP A 26 20.93 -6.14 27.22
N GLY A 27 20.17 -5.47 26.33
CA GLY A 27 18.83 -5.81 25.94
C GLY A 27 17.70 -5.37 26.89
N TYR A 28 17.99 -4.64 27.98
CA TYR A 28 16.97 -4.11 28.89
C TYR A 28 17.47 -2.92 29.73
N ILE A 29 16.57 -2.26 30.44
CA ILE A 29 16.87 -1.16 31.38
C ILE A 29 16.17 -1.51 32.71
N GLU A 30 16.88 -1.36 33.85
CA GLU A 30 16.37 -1.71 35.17
C GLU A 30 16.37 -0.51 36.12
N GLY A 31 15.43 -0.43 37.05
CA GLY A 31 15.35 0.57 38.09
C GLY A 31 13.91 0.89 38.48
N ASN A 32 13.74 1.66 39.54
CA ASN A 32 12.45 2.17 40.03
C ASN A 32 11.32 1.12 40.12
N GLY A 33 11.67 -0.14 40.48
CA GLY A 33 10.67 -1.21 40.58
C GLY A 33 10.31 -1.89 39.26
N TYR A 34 10.89 -1.47 38.14
CA TYR A 34 10.65 -1.98 36.80
C TYR A 34 11.90 -2.60 36.15
N ILE A 35 11.67 -3.55 35.27
CA ILE A 35 12.63 -4.01 34.26
C ILE A 35 11.96 -3.77 32.92
N VAL A 36 12.51 -2.93 32.05
CA VAL A 36 11.96 -2.62 30.74
C VAL A 36 12.81 -3.24 29.67
N SER A 37 12.24 -4.18 28.93
CA SER A 37 12.87 -4.83 27.78
C SER A 37 11.97 -4.72 26.55
N TRP A 38 12.37 -5.34 25.45
CA TRP A 38 11.65 -5.20 24.18
C TRP A 38 11.82 -6.42 23.27
N CYS A 39 10.87 -6.60 22.38
CA CYS A 39 11.03 -7.42 21.20
C CYS A 39 11.78 -6.62 20.11
N VAL A 40 12.14 -7.25 19.01
CA VAL A 40 12.63 -6.63 17.77
C VAL A 40 11.72 -7.07 16.62
N GLY A 41 10.43 -6.70 16.74
CA GLY A 41 9.34 -7.26 15.97
C GLY A 41 9.07 -8.72 16.39
N HIS A 42 8.62 -9.56 15.48
CA HIS A 42 8.40 -10.97 15.76
C HIS A 42 9.71 -11.70 16.13
N LEU A 43 9.84 -12.13 17.39
CA LEU A 43 10.91 -13.00 17.85
C LEU A 43 10.56 -14.49 17.68
N VAL A 44 9.28 -14.80 17.69
CA VAL A 44 8.75 -16.15 17.56
C VAL A 44 7.76 -16.18 16.39
N SER A 45 7.85 -17.22 15.56
CA SER A 45 7.00 -17.45 14.41
C SER A 45 6.51 -18.89 14.34
N LEU A 46 5.52 -19.15 13.47
CA LEU A 46 5.11 -20.52 13.12
C LEU A 46 6.26 -21.24 12.43
N ALA A 47 6.43 -22.52 12.73
CA ALA A 47 7.44 -23.36 12.11
C ALA A 47 7.18 -23.55 10.60
N ASN A 48 8.25 -23.76 9.83
CA ASN A 48 8.15 -24.14 8.44
C ASN A 48 7.62 -25.58 8.31
N ALA A 49 7.04 -25.92 7.15
CA ALA A 49 6.43 -27.24 6.93
C ALA A 49 7.41 -28.42 7.15
N ASP A 50 8.67 -28.26 6.75
CA ASP A 50 9.72 -29.28 6.90
C ASP A 50 10.09 -29.58 8.34
N MET A 51 9.70 -28.75 9.29
CA MET A 51 9.85 -29.02 10.71
C MET A 51 8.78 -29.96 11.28
N TYR A 52 7.63 -30.07 10.61
CA TYR A 52 6.58 -31.01 10.97
C TYR A 52 6.85 -32.42 10.41
N ASP A 53 7.36 -32.49 9.17
CA ASP A 53 7.77 -33.75 8.53
C ASP A 53 8.86 -33.44 7.48
N GLU A 54 9.94 -34.21 7.49
CA GLU A 54 11.07 -34.05 6.57
C GLU A 54 10.66 -34.22 5.08
N LYS A 55 9.58 -34.99 4.79
CA LYS A 55 9.03 -35.15 3.43
C LYS A 55 8.62 -33.80 2.83
N PHE A 56 8.21 -32.84 3.66
CA PHE A 56 7.80 -31.51 3.21
C PHE A 56 8.95 -30.59 2.77
N LYS A 57 10.24 -31.02 2.89
CA LYS A 57 11.35 -30.30 2.25
C LYS A 57 11.22 -30.29 0.73
N LYS A 58 10.69 -31.35 0.15
CA LYS A 58 10.38 -31.46 -1.28
C LYS A 58 8.91 -31.17 -1.52
N TRP A 59 8.64 -30.28 -2.43
CA TRP A 59 7.24 -29.96 -2.77
C TRP A 59 6.66 -31.07 -3.66
N ASN A 60 5.67 -31.75 -3.18
CA ASN A 60 4.95 -32.82 -3.90
C ASN A 60 3.44 -32.60 -3.74
N ILE A 61 2.67 -32.70 -4.83
CA ILE A 61 1.21 -32.50 -4.81
C ILE A 61 0.51 -33.60 -3.98
N ALA A 62 1.10 -34.81 -3.94
CA ALA A 62 0.54 -35.92 -3.15
C ALA A 62 0.57 -35.67 -1.63
N ASP A 63 1.41 -34.74 -1.16
CA ASP A 63 1.54 -34.41 0.26
C ASP A 63 0.56 -33.28 0.70
N LEU A 64 -0.29 -32.79 -0.20
CA LEU A 64 -1.26 -31.73 0.08
C LEU A 64 -2.64 -32.30 0.40
N PRO A 65 -3.40 -31.76 1.38
CA PRO A 65 -3.05 -30.54 2.15
C PRO A 65 -2.03 -30.78 3.27
N ILE A 66 -1.26 -29.74 3.61
CA ILE A 66 -0.40 -29.68 4.79
C ILE A 66 -1.16 -28.90 5.86
N ILE A 67 -1.67 -29.59 6.85
CA ILE A 67 -2.40 -29.05 8.00
C ILE A 67 -1.79 -29.66 9.25
N PRO A 68 -1.11 -28.87 10.11
CA PRO A 68 -0.54 -29.40 11.33
C PRO A 68 -1.60 -29.75 12.38
N ASP A 69 -1.55 -30.97 12.93
CA ASP A 69 -2.37 -31.36 14.09
C ASP A 69 -1.99 -30.54 15.32
N GLU A 70 -0.68 -30.40 15.57
CA GLU A 70 -0.11 -29.58 16.64
C GLU A 70 0.78 -28.49 16.07
N TRP A 71 0.52 -27.25 16.45
CA TRP A 71 1.27 -26.10 15.97
C TRP A 71 2.61 -25.94 16.69
N GLN A 72 3.68 -25.87 15.92
CA GLN A 72 5.02 -25.61 16.41
C GLN A 72 5.43 -24.16 16.19
N PHE A 73 6.11 -23.60 17.19
CA PHE A 73 6.61 -22.24 17.19
C PHE A 73 8.11 -22.24 17.30
N ILE A 74 8.80 -21.47 16.48
CA ILE A 74 10.25 -21.37 16.43
C ILE A 74 10.71 -19.94 16.72
N ILE A 75 11.92 -19.80 17.25
CA ILE A 75 12.57 -18.50 17.34
C ILE A 75 12.99 -18.10 15.92
N ALA A 76 12.68 -16.88 15.51
CA ALA A 76 13.07 -16.38 14.20
C ALA A 76 14.59 -16.28 14.07
N GLU A 77 15.11 -16.46 12.84
CA GLU A 77 16.53 -16.39 12.53
C GLU A 77 17.17 -15.09 13.06
N ASP A 78 18.34 -15.17 13.65
CA ASP A 78 19.10 -14.06 14.26
C ASP A 78 18.42 -13.37 15.47
N LYS A 79 17.37 -13.98 16.08
CA LYS A 79 16.64 -13.42 17.21
C LYS A 79 16.91 -14.11 18.56
N ASP A 80 17.72 -15.16 18.57
CA ASP A 80 17.98 -16.01 19.75
C ASP A 80 18.52 -15.20 20.93
N LYS A 81 19.39 -14.21 20.69
CA LYS A 81 19.98 -13.39 21.76
C LYS A 81 18.89 -12.64 22.54
N GLN A 82 18.05 -11.89 21.84
CA GLN A 82 17.01 -11.08 22.50
C GLN A 82 15.91 -11.94 23.13
N PHE A 83 15.55 -13.04 22.47
CA PHE A 83 14.63 -14.02 23.08
C PHE A 83 15.21 -14.63 24.35
N GLY A 84 16.49 -14.99 24.36
CA GLY A 84 17.20 -15.50 25.53
C GLY A 84 17.18 -14.52 26.71
N ILE A 85 17.39 -13.23 26.46
CA ILE A 85 17.29 -12.18 27.48
C ILE A 85 15.87 -12.11 28.06
N LEU A 86 14.86 -12.05 27.19
CA LEU A 86 13.46 -11.98 27.65
C LEU A 86 13.08 -13.22 28.46
N ARG A 87 13.50 -14.41 28.05
CA ARG A 87 13.26 -15.65 28.79
C ARG A 87 13.89 -15.61 30.18
N GLN A 88 15.16 -15.17 30.29
CA GLN A 88 15.84 -15.02 31.57
C GLN A 88 15.13 -14.01 32.49
N LEU A 89 14.68 -12.88 31.95
CA LEU A 89 13.95 -11.87 32.71
C LEU A 89 12.58 -12.38 33.16
N MET A 90 11.89 -13.14 32.33
CA MET A 90 10.61 -13.78 32.68
C MET A 90 10.77 -14.85 33.78
N ASP A 91 11.92 -15.51 33.83
CA ASP A 91 12.24 -16.53 34.85
C ASP A 91 12.80 -15.92 36.15
N ASP A 92 13.20 -14.64 36.16
CA ASP A 92 13.76 -13.95 37.31
C ASP A 92 12.77 -13.90 38.47
N ASN A 93 13.16 -14.43 39.62
CA ASN A 93 12.33 -14.47 40.84
C ASN A 93 11.94 -13.08 41.39
N ARG A 94 12.67 -12.02 41.01
CA ARG A 94 12.35 -10.62 41.33
C ARG A 94 11.13 -10.11 40.58
N VAL A 95 10.82 -10.70 39.44
CA VAL A 95 9.69 -10.32 38.60
C VAL A 95 8.43 -11.02 39.11
N THR A 96 7.42 -10.25 39.48
CA THR A 96 6.14 -10.74 40.01
C THR A 96 5.04 -10.78 38.96
N GLU A 97 5.12 -9.92 37.96
CA GLU A 97 4.16 -9.85 36.85
C GLU A 97 4.83 -9.29 35.58
N VAL A 98 4.24 -9.57 34.42
CA VAL A 98 4.74 -9.13 33.12
C VAL A 98 3.72 -8.19 32.48
N VAL A 99 4.19 -7.00 32.08
CA VAL A 99 3.37 -6.01 31.39
C VAL A 99 3.60 -6.11 29.90
N ASN A 100 2.54 -6.49 29.17
CA ASN A 100 2.55 -6.37 27.71
C ASN A 100 2.41 -4.89 27.32
N ALA A 101 3.49 -4.29 26.87
CA ALA A 101 3.59 -2.92 26.39
C ALA A 101 3.96 -2.88 24.89
N CYS A 102 3.66 -3.96 24.14
CA CYS A 102 3.66 -3.93 22.69
C CYS A 102 2.53 -3.04 22.17
N ASP A 103 2.61 -2.67 20.90
CA ASP A 103 1.63 -1.79 20.26
C ASP A 103 0.19 -2.24 20.57
N ALA A 104 -0.70 -1.31 20.85
CA ALA A 104 -2.09 -1.61 21.18
C ALA A 104 -2.82 -2.08 19.90
N GLY A 105 -3.10 -3.37 19.81
CA GLY A 105 -3.70 -4.01 18.64
C GLY A 105 -3.45 -5.52 18.59
N ARG A 106 -4.09 -6.18 17.62
CA ARG A 106 -3.99 -7.64 17.40
C ARG A 106 -2.55 -8.11 17.22
N GLU A 107 -1.75 -7.36 16.47
CA GLU A 107 -0.37 -7.74 16.16
C GLU A 107 0.54 -7.67 17.39
N GLY A 108 0.47 -6.57 18.16
CA GLY A 108 1.26 -6.43 19.39
C GLY A 108 0.88 -7.46 20.45
N GLU A 109 -0.42 -7.84 20.54
CA GLU A 109 -0.84 -8.94 21.39
C GLU A 109 -0.24 -10.27 20.97
N LEU A 110 -0.23 -10.56 19.64
CA LEU A 110 0.38 -11.78 19.10
C LEU A 110 1.90 -11.84 19.36
N ILE A 111 2.62 -10.76 19.08
CA ILE A 111 4.08 -10.68 19.30
C ILE A 111 4.42 -11.01 20.75
N PHE A 112 3.76 -10.36 21.68
CA PHE A 112 3.97 -10.59 23.11
C PHE A 112 3.63 -12.01 23.54
N ARG A 113 2.43 -12.51 23.20
CA ARG A 113 1.94 -13.82 23.65
C ARG A 113 2.78 -14.98 23.09
N LEU A 114 3.26 -14.86 21.85
CA LEU A 114 4.15 -15.88 21.26
C LEU A 114 5.47 -15.97 22.04
N VAL A 115 6.06 -14.84 22.44
CA VAL A 115 7.29 -14.80 23.24
C VAL A 115 7.02 -15.33 24.63
N TYR A 116 5.95 -14.87 25.29
CA TYR A 116 5.55 -15.30 26.63
C TYR A 116 5.33 -16.82 26.71
N ASN A 117 4.57 -17.37 25.75
CA ASN A 117 4.28 -18.80 25.69
C ASN A 117 5.53 -19.63 25.33
N LYS A 118 6.37 -19.16 24.40
CA LYS A 118 7.62 -19.84 24.01
C LYS A 118 8.65 -19.84 25.15
N ALA A 119 8.65 -18.81 26.00
CA ALA A 119 9.46 -18.74 27.21
C ALA A 119 8.91 -19.62 28.35
N LEU A 120 7.74 -20.22 28.19
CA LEU A 120 7.02 -20.99 29.21
C LEU A 120 6.77 -20.20 30.51
N CYS A 121 6.55 -18.89 30.35
CA CYS A 121 6.25 -18.01 31.49
C CYS A 121 4.81 -18.27 31.99
N ASN A 122 4.61 -18.22 33.30
CA ASN A 122 3.31 -18.41 33.92
C ASN A 122 2.96 -17.28 34.91
N LYS A 123 3.72 -16.19 34.89
CA LYS A 123 3.49 -15.02 35.75
C LYS A 123 2.25 -14.24 35.26
N PRO A 124 1.53 -13.53 36.14
CA PRO A 124 0.40 -12.71 35.76
C PRO A 124 0.76 -11.72 34.64
N ILE A 125 -0.15 -11.56 33.68
CA ILE A 125 0.01 -10.61 32.56
C ILE A 125 -0.84 -9.37 32.85
N LYS A 126 -0.25 -8.19 32.67
CA LYS A 126 -0.95 -6.91 32.60
C LYS A 126 -0.80 -6.33 31.19
N ARG A 127 -1.72 -5.49 30.76
CA ARG A 127 -1.74 -4.87 29.44
C ARG A 127 -1.72 -3.35 29.55
N LEU A 128 -0.68 -2.75 28.98
CA LEU A 128 -0.62 -1.32 28.71
C LEU A 128 -1.31 -1.03 27.38
N TRP A 129 -2.33 -0.17 27.38
CA TRP A 129 -3.05 0.23 26.16
C TRP A 129 -3.02 1.74 26.04
N ILE A 130 -2.16 2.26 25.15
CA ILE A 130 -1.96 3.68 24.93
C ILE A 130 -1.89 4.01 23.45
N SER A 131 -2.39 5.18 23.07
CA SER A 131 -2.40 5.67 21.68
C SER A 131 -1.35 6.77 21.43
N SER A 132 -0.63 7.20 22.48
CA SER A 132 0.42 8.22 22.39
C SER A 132 1.64 7.83 23.22
N MET A 133 2.82 8.25 22.79
CA MET A 133 4.10 8.07 23.49
C MET A 133 4.51 9.29 24.34
N GLU A 134 3.61 10.26 24.55
CA GLU A 134 3.82 11.37 25.48
C GLU A 134 3.95 10.82 26.91
N GLU A 135 4.83 11.47 27.72
CA GLU A 135 5.12 10.99 29.08
C GLU A 135 3.88 10.92 29.96
N LYS A 136 2.94 11.85 29.78
CA LYS A 136 1.67 11.85 30.49
C LYS A 136 0.83 10.63 30.13
N ALA A 137 0.65 10.35 28.82
CA ALA A 137 -0.13 9.21 28.34
C ALA A 137 0.46 7.87 28.81
N ILE A 138 1.79 7.76 28.84
CA ILE A 138 2.47 6.58 29.38
C ILE A 138 2.17 6.41 30.87
N ARG A 139 2.32 7.44 31.69
CA ARG A 139 2.06 7.38 33.14
C ARG A 139 0.60 7.04 33.44
N ASP A 140 -0.32 7.75 32.80
CA ASP A 140 -1.76 7.50 32.94
C ASP A 140 -2.11 6.04 32.52
N GLY A 141 -1.45 5.51 31.49
CA GLY A 141 -1.60 4.13 31.05
C GLY A 141 -1.09 3.11 32.08
N PHE A 142 0.06 3.38 32.73
CA PHE A 142 0.58 2.52 33.81
C PHE A 142 -0.27 2.56 35.08
N ASP A 143 -0.90 3.68 35.37
CA ASP A 143 -1.85 3.79 36.48
C ASP A 143 -3.16 3.01 36.21
N ASN A 144 -3.45 2.72 34.93
CA ASN A 144 -4.68 2.07 34.46
C ASN A 144 -4.43 0.75 33.73
N LEU A 145 -3.40 -0.02 34.09
CA LEU A 145 -3.11 -1.32 33.49
C LEU A 145 -4.30 -2.27 33.55
N LYS A 146 -4.63 -2.89 32.42
CA LYS A 146 -5.71 -3.88 32.32
C LYS A 146 -5.22 -5.29 32.62
N ASP A 147 -6.13 -6.21 32.91
CA ASP A 147 -5.77 -7.63 33.04
C ASP A 147 -5.51 -8.24 31.66
N GLY A 148 -4.45 -9.03 31.55
CA GLY A 148 -4.10 -9.69 30.28
C GLY A 148 -5.16 -10.69 29.78
N LYS A 149 -6.04 -11.18 30.69
CA LYS A 149 -7.13 -12.08 30.32
C LYS A 149 -8.22 -11.42 29.48
N ASP A 150 -8.40 -10.10 29.63
CA ASP A 150 -9.38 -9.34 28.87
C ASP A 150 -9.04 -9.31 27.36
N TYR A 151 -7.79 -9.63 27.01
CA TYR A 151 -7.26 -9.63 25.64
C TYR A 151 -7.11 -11.03 25.03
N GLU A 152 -7.65 -12.08 25.67
CA GLU A 152 -7.53 -13.46 25.18
C GLU A 152 -8.20 -13.65 23.82
N ASN A 153 -9.38 -13.10 23.61
CA ASN A 153 -10.08 -13.16 22.33
C ASN A 153 -9.32 -12.43 21.22
N LEU A 154 -8.68 -11.30 21.55
CA LEU A 154 -7.83 -10.55 20.62
C LEU A 154 -6.61 -11.39 20.20
N TYR A 155 -5.96 -12.05 21.17
CA TYR A 155 -4.87 -12.98 20.89
C TYR A 155 -5.31 -14.15 20.01
N GLN A 156 -6.44 -14.78 20.31
CA GLN A 156 -6.97 -15.90 19.52
C GLN A 156 -7.28 -15.48 18.08
N SER A 157 -7.87 -14.29 17.89
CA SER A 157 -8.11 -13.71 16.56
C SER A 157 -6.80 -13.55 15.78
N ALA A 158 -5.77 -12.98 16.39
CA ALA A 158 -4.46 -12.78 15.76
C ALA A 158 -3.76 -14.11 15.44
N LEU A 159 -3.82 -15.07 16.35
CA LEU A 159 -3.22 -16.40 16.17
C LEU A 159 -3.93 -17.19 15.06
N CYS A 160 -5.25 -17.19 15.03
CA CYS A 160 -6.03 -17.83 13.97
C CYS A 160 -5.75 -17.23 12.60
N ARG A 161 -5.61 -15.90 12.51
CA ARG A 161 -5.19 -15.23 11.30
C ARG A 161 -3.82 -15.74 10.83
N ALA A 162 -2.82 -15.79 11.72
CA ALA A 162 -1.47 -16.25 11.37
C ALA A 162 -1.48 -17.72 10.89
N LYS A 163 -2.24 -18.59 11.56
CA LYS A 163 -2.42 -20.00 11.17
C LYS A 163 -3.10 -20.14 9.82
N ALA A 164 -4.19 -19.42 9.58
CA ALA A 164 -4.93 -19.44 8.33
C ALA A 164 -4.08 -18.94 7.14
N ASP A 165 -3.37 -17.81 7.32
CA ASP A 165 -2.46 -17.28 6.30
C ASP A 165 -1.33 -18.28 6.00
N TRP A 166 -0.83 -19.02 7.00
CA TRP A 166 0.16 -20.08 6.83
C TRP A 166 -0.40 -21.26 6.05
N ILE A 167 -1.57 -21.81 6.45
CA ILE A 167 -2.20 -22.98 5.79
C ILE A 167 -2.49 -22.67 4.32
N VAL A 168 -3.19 -21.58 4.04
CA VAL A 168 -3.55 -21.22 2.67
C VAL A 168 -2.31 -20.87 1.85
N GLY A 169 -1.40 -20.10 2.42
CA GLY A 169 -0.18 -19.69 1.75
C GLY A 169 0.68 -20.87 1.32
N ILE A 170 0.91 -21.84 2.21
CA ILE A 170 1.80 -22.99 1.92
C ILE A 170 1.15 -23.96 0.93
N ASN A 171 -0.12 -24.30 1.13
CA ASN A 171 -0.82 -25.26 0.29
C ASN A 171 -1.04 -24.73 -1.13
N ALA A 172 -1.58 -23.52 -1.26
CA ALA A 172 -1.80 -22.91 -2.58
C ALA A 172 -0.48 -22.61 -3.30
N THR A 173 0.53 -22.07 -2.62
CA THR A 173 1.84 -21.81 -3.23
C THR A 173 2.47 -23.09 -3.78
N ARG A 174 2.50 -24.17 -2.99
CA ARG A 174 3.07 -25.43 -3.42
C ARG A 174 2.28 -26.06 -4.55
N LEU A 175 0.95 -26.09 -4.43
CA LEU A 175 0.06 -26.64 -5.44
C LEU A 175 0.29 -25.99 -6.79
N PHE A 176 0.09 -24.69 -6.89
CA PHE A 176 0.20 -23.95 -8.16
C PHE A 176 1.65 -23.91 -8.68
N SER A 177 2.64 -23.82 -7.80
CA SER A 177 4.04 -23.88 -8.22
C SER A 177 4.39 -25.23 -8.86
N LYS A 178 3.83 -26.33 -8.38
CA LYS A 178 4.07 -27.67 -8.93
C LYS A 178 3.28 -27.91 -10.19
N LEU A 179 2.00 -27.52 -10.23
CA LEU A 179 1.16 -27.66 -11.41
C LEU A 179 1.72 -26.93 -12.61
N TYR A 180 2.25 -25.73 -12.39
CA TYR A 180 2.76 -24.88 -13.46
C TYR A 180 4.29 -24.87 -13.56
N ASN A 181 4.96 -25.75 -12.82
CA ASN A 181 6.42 -25.93 -12.81
C ASN A 181 7.22 -24.60 -12.65
N ARG A 182 6.70 -23.69 -11.83
CA ARG A 182 7.22 -22.33 -11.59
C ARG A 182 6.88 -21.90 -10.17
N THR A 183 7.73 -21.12 -9.50
CA THR A 183 7.41 -20.57 -8.18
C THR A 183 6.31 -19.53 -8.29
N LEU A 184 5.12 -19.85 -7.80
CA LEU A 184 3.95 -18.99 -7.77
C LEU A 184 3.55 -18.75 -6.33
N ASN A 185 3.90 -17.56 -5.80
CA ASN A 185 3.54 -17.21 -4.44
C ASN A 185 2.07 -16.77 -4.39
N VAL A 186 1.27 -17.52 -3.67
CA VAL A 186 -0.16 -17.29 -3.48
C VAL A 186 -0.41 -16.82 -2.05
N GLY A 187 -1.30 -15.88 -1.88
CA GLY A 187 -1.68 -15.37 -0.56
C GLY A 187 -3.05 -14.72 -0.57
N ARG A 188 -3.78 -14.88 0.50
CA ARG A 188 -5.18 -14.49 0.69
C ARG A 188 -5.48 -13.02 0.31
N VAL A 189 -4.61 -12.08 0.66
CA VAL A 189 -4.78 -10.65 0.32
C VAL A 189 -4.01 -10.29 -0.95
N GLN A 190 -2.84 -10.88 -1.14
CA GLN A 190 -1.96 -10.60 -2.27
C GLN A 190 -2.59 -10.96 -3.61
N THR A 191 -3.21 -12.14 -3.72
CA THR A 191 -3.78 -12.63 -4.98
C THR A 191 -5.01 -11.84 -5.42
N PRO A 192 -6.02 -11.55 -4.56
CA PRO A 192 -7.11 -10.67 -4.93
C PRO A 192 -6.67 -9.25 -5.31
N THR A 193 -5.67 -8.69 -4.60
CA THR A 193 -5.12 -7.38 -4.96
C THR A 193 -4.50 -7.39 -6.36
N LEU A 194 -3.77 -8.45 -6.71
CA LEU A 194 -3.22 -8.61 -8.05
C LEU A 194 -4.33 -8.81 -9.10
N ALA A 195 -5.41 -9.52 -8.77
CA ALA A 195 -6.56 -9.70 -9.64
C ALA A 195 -7.25 -8.36 -9.97
N MET A 196 -7.44 -7.49 -8.97
CA MET A 196 -7.98 -6.13 -9.21
C MET A 196 -7.12 -5.32 -10.18
N LEU A 197 -5.79 -5.38 -10.03
CA LEU A 197 -4.87 -4.73 -10.95
C LEU A 197 -4.97 -5.31 -12.36
N TYR A 198 -5.04 -6.63 -12.48
CA TYR A 198 -5.19 -7.33 -13.76
C TYR A 198 -6.49 -6.96 -14.48
N GLU A 199 -7.61 -6.94 -13.76
CA GLU A 199 -8.91 -6.54 -14.31
C GLU A 199 -8.91 -5.09 -14.80
N ARG A 200 -8.21 -4.19 -14.10
CA ARG A 200 -8.03 -2.81 -14.53
C ARG A 200 -7.23 -2.74 -15.84
N GLU A 201 -6.13 -3.47 -15.96
CA GLU A 201 -5.33 -3.52 -17.20
C GLU A 201 -6.13 -4.10 -18.36
N ASN A 202 -6.94 -5.13 -18.13
CA ASN A 202 -7.85 -5.68 -19.13
C ASN A 202 -8.89 -4.64 -19.57
N SER A 203 -9.47 -3.90 -18.62
CA SER A 203 -10.43 -2.85 -18.92
C SER A 203 -9.82 -1.71 -19.75
N ILE A 204 -8.55 -1.39 -19.52
CA ILE A 204 -7.81 -0.40 -20.31
C ILE A 204 -7.52 -0.94 -21.72
N SER A 205 -7.01 -2.16 -21.80
CA SER A 205 -6.57 -2.76 -23.07
C SER A 205 -7.72 -3.08 -24.02
N ASN A 206 -8.89 -3.45 -23.47
CA ASN A 206 -10.09 -3.79 -24.24
C ASN A 206 -11.10 -2.65 -24.34
N PHE A 207 -10.71 -1.43 -23.95
CA PHE A 207 -11.62 -0.29 -23.93
C PHE A 207 -12.01 0.13 -25.36
N PRO A 208 -13.31 0.12 -25.72
CA PRO A 208 -13.78 0.62 -27.00
C PRO A 208 -13.71 2.16 -27.00
N LYS A 209 -12.80 2.70 -27.79
CA LYS A 209 -12.65 4.13 -27.94
C LYS A 209 -13.70 4.66 -28.92
N GLU A 210 -14.67 5.39 -28.41
CA GLU A 210 -15.74 6.00 -29.18
C GLU A 210 -15.48 7.49 -29.39
N LYS A 211 -15.75 7.97 -30.59
CA LYS A 211 -15.67 9.38 -30.98
C LYS A 211 -17.00 10.06 -30.70
N TYR A 212 -16.95 11.30 -30.22
CA TYR A 212 -18.11 12.15 -30.07
C TYR A 212 -17.73 13.63 -30.24
N PHE A 213 -18.72 14.48 -30.43
CA PHE A 213 -18.55 15.91 -30.61
C PHE A 213 -19.33 16.67 -29.57
N ASN A 214 -18.76 17.75 -29.06
CA ASN A 214 -19.49 18.77 -28.30
C ASN A 214 -19.61 20.00 -29.16
N VAL A 215 -20.81 20.62 -29.11
CA VAL A 215 -21.04 21.94 -29.72
C VAL A 215 -21.07 22.95 -28.60
N HIS A 216 -20.21 23.94 -28.67
CA HIS A 216 -20.09 25.02 -27.72
C HIS A 216 -20.79 26.27 -28.25
N LEU A 217 -21.43 27.02 -27.37
CA LEU A 217 -21.97 28.32 -27.60
C LEU A 217 -21.26 29.30 -26.68
N LYS A 218 -20.38 30.15 -27.24
CA LYS A 218 -19.47 30.99 -26.48
C LYS A 218 -19.84 32.47 -26.59
N SER A 219 -19.79 33.18 -25.49
CA SER A 219 -19.83 34.63 -25.40
C SER A 219 -18.92 35.10 -24.27
N VAL A 220 -18.81 36.39 -24.02
CA VAL A 220 -17.97 36.92 -22.93
C VAL A 220 -18.43 36.36 -21.57
N GLY A 221 -17.54 35.60 -20.90
CA GLY A 221 -17.86 34.97 -19.62
C GLY A 221 -18.89 33.83 -19.71
N LEU A 222 -19.05 33.23 -20.88
CA LEU A 222 -20.01 32.14 -21.11
C LEU A 222 -19.42 31.09 -22.04
N ASP A 223 -19.45 29.85 -21.62
CA ASP A 223 -19.28 28.63 -22.46
C ASP A 223 -20.43 27.67 -22.14
N ALA A 224 -21.42 27.59 -23.05
CA ALA A 224 -22.54 26.67 -22.94
C ALA A 224 -22.37 25.50 -23.90
N VAL A 225 -22.64 24.30 -23.45
CA VAL A 225 -22.39 23.07 -24.20
C VAL A 225 -23.69 22.36 -24.52
N HIS A 226 -23.86 21.96 -25.77
CA HIS A 226 -24.93 21.07 -26.20
C HIS A 226 -24.68 19.63 -25.79
N GLU A 227 -25.71 18.79 -25.71
CA GLU A 227 -25.54 17.34 -25.44
C GLU A 227 -24.57 16.71 -26.44
N LYS A 228 -23.93 15.63 -26.02
CA LYS A 228 -22.94 14.89 -26.85
C LYS A 228 -23.58 14.40 -28.15
N VAL A 229 -22.98 14.77 -29.29
CA VAL A 229 -23.38 14.35 -30.62
C VAL A 229 -22.43 13.28 -31.14
N LYS A 230 -22.96 12.22 -31.75
CA LYS A 230 -22.12 11.12 -32.28
C LYS A 230 -21.62 11.41 -33.69
N GLU A 231 -22.44 12.06 -34.50
CA GLU A 231 -22.16 12.30 -35.91
C GLU A 231 -21.64 13.72 -36.15
N GLN A 232 -20.49 13.83 -36.82
CA GLN A 232 -19.88 15.13 -37.11
C GLN A 232 -20.79 16.04 -37.92
N GLY A 233 -21.53 15.48 -38.91
CA GLY A 233 -22.42 16.26 -39.75
C GLY A 233 -23.56 16.91 -38.96
N GLU A 234 -24.09 16.25 -37.93
CA GLU A 234 -25.08 16.79 -37.02
C GLU A 234 -24.49 17.92 -36.17
N ALA A 235 -23.29 17.72 -35.60
CA ALA A 235 -22.64 18.77 -34.81
C ALA A 235 -22.34 20.02 -35.64
N GLU A 236 -21.89 19.88 -36.89
CA GLU A 236 -21.65 20.99 -37.80
C GLU A 236 -22.94 21.69 -38.22
N ASN A 237 -24.06 21.01 -38.35
CA ASN A 237 -25.36 21.61 -38.59
C ASN A 237 -25.80 22.49 -37.43
N ILE A 238 -25.72 21.94 -36.17
CA ILE A 238 -26.03 22.70 -34.95
C ILE A 238 -25.16 23.95 -34.86
N ARG A 239 -23.84 23.81 -35.09
CA ARG A 239 -22.89 24.92 -35.10
C ARG A 239 -23.34 26.01 -36.08
N ARG A 240 -23.57 25.66 -37.35
CA ARG A 240 -23.94 26.60 -38.41
C ARG A 240 -25.25 27.31 -38.08
N ASP A 241 -26.25 26.61 -37.55
CA ASP A 241 -27.57 27.14 -37.28
C ASP A 241 -27.56 28.04 -36.03
N CYS A 242 -26.57 27.93 -35.15
CA CYS A 242 -26.43 28.73 -33.94
C CYS A 242 -25.38 29.85 -34.05
N ASP A 243 -24.42 29.76 -34.97
CA ASP A 243 -23.33 30.73 -35.09
C ASP A 243 -23.81 32.13 -35.45
N GLY A 244 -23.56 33.09 -34.56
CA GLY A 244 -23.98 34.50 -34.73
C GLY A 244 -25.48 34.76 -34.57
N ASN A 245 -26.31 33.75 -34.28
CA ASN A 245 -27.74 33.88 -34.04
C ASN A 245 -28.02 34.14 -32.53
N GLU A 246 -29.06 34.92 -32.26
CA GLU A 246 -29.44 35.20 -30.87
C GLU A 246 -29.77 33.94 -30.08
N ALA A 247 -29.28 33.89 -28.83
CA ALA A 247 -29.63 32.86 -27.88
C ALA A 247 -30.34 33.43 -26.67
N ILE A 248 -31.28 32.69 -26.11
CA ILE A 248 -32.11 33.11 -24.98
C ILE A 248 -31.92 32.18 -23.81
N VAL A 249 -31.66 32.73 -22.64
CA VAL A 249 -31.63 32.01 -21.38
C VAL A 249 -33.05 31.59 -21.00
N LYS A 250 -33.34 30.29 -21.07
CA LYS A 250 -34.67 29.72 -20.80
C LYS A 250 -34.96 29.54 -19.33
N SER A 251 -33.94 29.11 -18.60
CA SER A 251 -34.04 28.92 -17.15
C SER A 251 -32.66 29.07 -16.49
N VAL A 252 -32.68 29.53 -15.24
CA VAL A 252 -31.48 29.59 -14.39
C VAL A 252 -31.82 28.92 -13.05
N LYS A 253 -31.14 27.83 -12.77
CA LYS A 253 -31.27 27.08 -11.52
C LYS A 253 -30.05 27.32 -10.64
N THR A 254 -30.27 27.86 -9.46
CA THR A 254 -29.21 28.03 -8.45
C THR A 254 -29.44 27.06 -7.31
N GLU A 255 -28.41 26.28 -6.98
CA GLU A 255 -28.44 25.33 -5.85
C GLU A 255 -27.30 25.64 -4.89
N ARG A 256 -27.62 25.89 -3.63
CA ARG A 256 -26.62 26.06 -2.57
C ARG A 256 -26.09 24.68 -2.13
N LYS A 257 -24.78 24.53 -2.15
CA LYS A 257 -24.10 23.31 -1.74
C LYS A 257 -23.16 23.59 -0.57
N THR A 258 -23.14 22.65 0.36
CA THR A 258 -22.27 22.69 1.53
C THR A 258 -21.36 21.46 1.48
N VAL A 259 -20.06 21.68 1.45
CA VAL A 259 -19.05 20.60 1.54
C VAL A 259 -18.46 20.63 2.94
N ASN A 260 -18.76 19.61 3.70
CA ASN A 260 -18.23 19.47 5.05
C ASN A 260 -16.72 19.34 5.02
N PRO A 261 -16.02 19.76 6.10
CA PRO A 261 -14.61 19.48 6.29
C PRO A 261 -14.30 17.98 6.17
N PRO A 262 -13.12 17.60 5.67
CA PRO A 262 -12.70 16.19 5.66
C PRO A 262 -12.56 15.66 7.07
N HIS A 263 -12.71 14.35 7.25
CA HIS A 263 -12.36 13.70 8.52
C HIS A 263 -10.86 13.76 8.77
N LEU A 264 -10.44 13.47 9.99
CA LEU A 264 -9.03 13.29 10.35
C LEU A 264 -8.44 12.09 9.58
N TYR A 265 -7.13 11.92 9.64
CA TYR A 265 -6.50 10.78 8.98
C TYR A 265 -6.58 9.50 9.82
N ASP A 266 -7.03 8.43 9.16
CA ASP A 266 -6.52 7.09 9.40
C ASP A 266 -5.25 6.84 8.55
N LEU A 267 -4.60 5.70 8.71
CA LEU A 267 -3.39 5.40 7.94
C LEU A 267 -3.65 5.33 6.43
N THR A 268 -4.76 4.73 6.00
CA THR A 268 -5.08 4.56 4.58
C THR A 268 -5.30 5.90 3.87
N THR A 269 -6.08 6.78 4.47
CA THR A 269 -6.34 8.11 3.90
C THR A 269 -5.09 8.98 3.88
N LEU A 270 -4.22 8.87 4.90
CA LEU A 270 -2.92 9.55 4.90
C LEU A 270 -2.01 9.04 3.77
N GLN A 271 -1.91 7.72 3.59
CA GLN A 271 -1.12 7.10 2.51
C GLN A 271 -1.61 7.53 1.14
N ARG A 272 -2.92 7.55 0.94
CA ARG A 272 -3.57 7.97 -0.31
C ARG A 272 -3.22 9.41 -0.65
N GLU A 273 -3.36 10.31 0.30
CA GLU A 273 -3.10 11.73 0.06
C GLU A 273 -1.61 12.04 -0.11
N ALA A 274 -0.74 11.40 0.67
CA ALA A 274 0.71 11.50 0.50
C ALA A 274 1.18 10.98 -0.87
N ASN A 275 0.57 9.91 -1.39
CA ASN A 275 0.84 9.42 -2.75
C ASN A 275 0.37 10.44 -3.80
N ARG A 276 -0.83 11.01 -3.63
CA ARG A 276 -1.39 12.00 -4.56
C ARG A 276 -0.52 13.26 -4.63
N LEU A 277 -0.15 13.83 -3.49
CA LEU A 277 0.59 15.09 -3.40
C LEU A 277 2.08 14.95 -3.68
N TYR A 278 2.73 13.98 -3.04
CA TYR A 278 4.18 13.85 -3.04
C TYR A 278 4.70 12.66 -3.87
N GLY A 279 3.83 11.77 -4.31
CA GLY A 279 4.22 10.52 -4.96
C GLY A 279 4.89 9.52 -4.02
N PHE A 280 4.74 9.68 -2.70
CA PHE A 280 5.26 8.71 -1.74
C PHE A 280 4.51 7.39 -1.86
N THR A 281 5.24 6.28 -1.73
CA THR A 281 4.60 4.97 -1.63
C THR A 281 3.87 4.84 -0.29
N ALA A 282 2.91 3.93 -0.22
CA ALA A 282 2.21 3.63 1.03
C ALA A 282 3.18 3.18 2.13
N GLN A 283 4.24 2.43 1.75
CA GLN A 283 5.27 2.00 2.70
C GLN A 283 6.12 3.19 3.19
N GLN A 284 6.56 4.08 2.30
CA GLN A 284 7.30 5.28 2.70
C GLN A 284 6.48 6.16 3.65
N THR A 285 5.19 6.34 3.36
CA THR A 285 4.28 7.11 4.22
C THR A 285 4.17 6.49 5.60
N LEU A 286 4.01 5.15 5.67
CA LEU A 286 3.98 4.43 6.94
C LEU A 286 5.30 4.58 7.72
N ASP A 287 6.44 4.42 7.04
CA ASP A 287 7.77 4.52 7.67
C ASP A 287 8.02 5.93 8.23
N TYR A 288 7.67 6.97 7.47
CA TYR A 288 7.78 8.37 7.93
C TYR A 288 6.83 8.67 9.10
N THR A 289 5.60 8.18 9.05
CA THR A 289 4.63 8.38 10.14
C THR A 289 5.08 7.64 11.40
N GLN A 290 5.62 6.43 11.24
CA GLN A 290 6.19 5.65 12.34
C GLN A 290 7.38 6.37 12.98
N SER A 291 8.28 6.94 12.16
CA SER A 291 9.41 7.77 12.62
C SER A 291 8.91 8.99 13.42
N LEU A 292 7.89 9.70 12.94
CA LEU A 292 7.27 10.83 13.63
C LEU A 292 6.62 10.41 14.97
N TYR A 293 5.99 9.25 15.03
CA TYR A 293 5.44 8.70 16.26
C TYR A 293 6.54 8.41 17.29
N GLU A 294 7.66 7.81 16.87
CA GLU A 294 8.81 7.55 17.73
C GLU A 294 9.51 8.85 18.19
N MET A 295 9.46 9.91 17.36
CA MET A 295 9.84 11.27 17.73
C MET A 295 8.81 11.97 18.64
N LYS A 296 7.66 11.34 18.92
CA LYS A 296 6.54 11.86 19.71
C LYS A 296 5.82 13.06 19.07
N LEU A 297 5.95 13.26 17.77
CA LEU A 297 5.36 14.39 17.03
C LEU A 297 3.95 14.10 16.51
N VAL A 298 3.56 12.82 16.37
CA VAL A 298 2.22 12.39 15.98
C VAL A 298 1.75 11.25 16.84
N THR A 299 0.44 10.98 16.83
CA THR A 299 -0.18 9.84 17.50
C THR A 299 0.08 8.54 16.73
N TYR A 300 -0.38 7.39 17.26
CA TYR A 300 -0.09 6.08 16.72
C TYR A 300 -0.54 5.94 15.25
N PRO A 301 0.35 5.49 14.34
CA PRO A 301 0.09 5.56 12.90
C PRO A 301 -0.82 4.45 12.36
N ARG A 302 -0.91 3.28 13.01
CA ARG A 302 -1.66 2.12 12.49
C ARG A 302 -3.07 2.10 13.01
N THR A 303 -3.84 3.12 12.68
CA THR A 303 -5.26 3.26 13.05
C THR A 303 -6.15 3.23 11.81
N ASP A 304 -7.36 2.73 11.98
CA ASP A 304 -8.46 2.77 11.02
C ASP A 304 -9.49 3.86 11.36
N SER A 305 -9.35 4.51 12.52
CA SER A 305 -10.24 5.58 12.93
C SER A 305 -9.87 6.93 12.34
N GLN A 306 -10.89 7.67 11.91
CA GLN A 306 -10.82 9.06 11.46
C GLN A 306 -11.37 10.04 12.50
N TYR A 307 -11.54 9.58 13.74
CA TYR A 307 -12.15 10.33 14.83
C TYR A 307 -11.27 10.31 16.08
N ILE A 308 -11.53 11.27 16.98
CA ILE A 308 -10.97 11.30 18.34
C ILE A 308 -12.07 11.05 19.35
N THR A 309 -11.69 10.78 20.60
CA THR A 309 -12.62 10.65 21.73
C THR A 309 -12.95 12.01 22.33
N ASP A 310 -14.04 12.08 23.09
CA ASP A 310 -14.52 13.34 23.69
C ASP A 310 -13.56 13.93 24.72
N ASP A 311 -12.84 13.10 25.46
CA ASP A 311 -11.78 13.52 26.40
C ASP A 311 -10.60 14.24 25.72
N MET A 312 -10.43 14.04 24.39
CA MET A 312 -9.38 14.69 23.61
C MET A 312 -9.78 16.05 23.02
N SER A 313 -11.02 16.49 23.21
CA SER A 313 -11.56 17.70 22.58
C SER A 313 -10.67 18.94 22.80
N ASP A 314 -10.40 19.26 24.06
CA ASP A 314 -9.60 20.44 24.42
C ASP A 314 -8.13 20.29 23.99
N THR A 315 -7.59 19.09 24.12
CA THR A 315 -6.23 18.78 23.66
C THR A 315 -6.08 19.01 22.16
N ALA A 316 -6.99 18.48 21.35
CA ALA A 316 -6.97 18.65 19.91
C ALA A 316 -7.13 20.10 19.47
N LYS A 317 -7.99 20.88 20.18
CA LYS A 317 -8.14 22.31 19.95
C LYS A 317 -6.84 23.08 20.22
N ASN A 318 -6.21 22.86 21.37
CA ASN A 318 -4.96 23.49 21.75
C ASN A 318 -3.82 23.13 20.76
N ILE A 319 -3.77 21.88 20.29
CA ILE A 319 -2.81 21.44 19.28
C ILE A 319 -3.07 22.17 17.96
N ALA A 320 -4.32 22.28 17.51
CA ALA A 320 -4.67 22.98 16.27
C ALA A 320 -4.25 24.45 16.33
N GLU A 321 -4.54 25.16 17.42
CA GLU A 321 -4.12 26.56 17.64
C GLU A 321 -2.60 26.71 17.63
N SER A 322 -1.88 25.82 18.33
CA SER A 322 -0.44 25.82 18.40
C SER A 322 0.23 25.58 17.05
N VAL A 323 -0.26 24.60 16.30
CA VAL A 323 0.23 24.23 14.97
C VAL A 323 -0.02 25.38 13.99
N ALA A 324 -1.19 26.01 14.03
CA ALA A 324 -1.52 27.17 13.21
C ALA A 324 -0.54 28.33 13.44
N GLY A 325 -0.19 28.59 14.70
CA GLY A 325 0.79 29.63 15.05
C GLY A 325 2.22 29.30 14.64
N LYS A 326 2.57 28.01 14.56
CA LYS A 326 3.94 27.55 14.22
C LYS A 326 4.21 27.49 12.73
N LEU A 327 3.20 27.22 11.90
CA LEU A 327 3.34 27.03 10.47
C LEU A 327 3.00 28.33 9.71
N PRO A 328 3.98 29.05 9.15
CA PRO A 328 3.82 30.42 8.65
C PRO A 328 2.85 30.56 7.48
N HIS A 329 2.62 29.49 6.72
CA HIS A 329 1.68 29.51 5.59
C HIS A 329 0.21 29.60 5.99
N PHE A 330 -0.13 29.43 7.25
CA PHE A 330 -1.48 29.64 7.77
C PHE A 330 -1.74 31.06 8.33
N SER A 331 -0.74 31.93 8.33
CA SER A 331 -0.86 33.28 8.89
C SER A 331 -1.90 34.16 8.18
N SER A 332 -2.25 33.86 6.94
CA SER A 332 -3.26 34.58 6.13
C SER A 332 -4.66 33.96 6.20
N VAL A 333 -4.85 32.89 6.93
CA VAL A 333 -6.12 32.14 6.98
C VAL A 333 -6.72 32.23 8.37
N VAL A 334 -8.04 32.41 8.44
CA VAL A 334 -8.77 32.36 9.72
C VAL A 334 -8.89 30.92 10.18
N ILE A 335 -8.33 30.63 11.34
CA ILE A 335 -8.37 29.34 11.97
C ILE A 335 -9.17 29.44 13.27
N ALA A 336 -10.32 28.81 13.30
CA ALA A 336 -11.20 28.75 14.47
C ALA A 336 -11.58 27.30 14.74
N PRO A 337 -10.72 26.54 15.46
CA PRO A 337 -10.90 25.10 15.63
C PRO A 337 -12.19 24.75 16.39
N GLU A 338 -13.07 23.96 15.76
CA GLU A 338 -14.27 23.38 16.32
C GLU A 338 -14.17 21.85 16.28
N THR A 339 -13.91 21.22 17.42
CA THR A 339 -13.60 19.79 17.52
C THR A 339 -14.83 18.88 17.45
N LYS A 340 -16.02 19.41 17.66
CA LYS A 340 -17.27 18.62 17.77
C LYS A 340 -17.49 17.65 16.58
N ARG A 341 -17.06 18.01 15.38
CA ARG A 341 -17.24 17.19 14.17
C ARG A 341 -16.30 16.00 14.09
N VAL A 342 -15.14 16.09 14.74
CA VAL A 342 -14.11 15.04 14.73
C VAL A 342 -14.20 14.10 15.93
N ILE A 343 -15.17 14.32 16.84
CA ILE A 343 -15.41 13.50 18.02
C ILE A 343 -16.46 12.43 17.70
N ASN A 344 -16.08 11.17 17.88
CA ASN A 344 -17.03 10.05 17.84
C ASN A 344 -16.47 8.83 18.58
N ASN A 345 -16.80 8.69 19.86
CA ASN A 345 -16.32 7.59 20.71
C ASN A 345 -16.66 6.18 20.17
N LYS A 346 -17.79 6.05 19.45
CA LYS A 346 -18.21 4.75 18.88
C LYS A 346 -17.39 4.32 17.66
N LYS A 347 -16.72 5.28 16.99
CA LYS A 347 -15.88 5.04 15.83
C LYS A 347 -14.38 5.08 16.16
N VAL A 348 -14.04 5.06 17.43
CA VAL A 348 -12.68 4.85 17.92
C VAL A 348 -12.65 3.48 18.57
N SER A 349 -12.02 2.51 17.90
CA SER A 349 -11.87 1.14 18.41
C SER A 349 -10.63 1.02 19.30
N ASP A 350 -9.51 0.71 18.71
CA ASP A 350 -8.24 0.52 19.40
C ASP A 350 -7.46 1.83 19.55
N HIS A 351 -7.47 2.66 18.51
CA HIS A 351 -6.77 3.94 18.43
C HIS A 351 -7.64 5.00 17.78
N HIS A 352 -7.47 6.24 18.21
CA HIS A 352 -8.04 7.41 17.55
C HIS A 352 -7.24 7.77 16.28
N ALA A 353 -7.74 8.75 15.53
CA ALA A 353 -7.12 9.27 14.31
C ALA A 353 -5.68 9.76 14.52
N ILE A 354 -4.92 9.80 13.43
CA ILE A 354 -3.56 10.35 13.41
C ILE A 354 -3.64 11.88 13.46
N ILE A 355 -3.13 12.46 14.55
CA ILE A 355 -3.05 13.90 14.75
C ILE A 355 -1.64 14.28 15.25
N PRO A 356 -1.21 15.55 15.13
CA PRO A 356 0.00 16.01 15.79
C PRO A 356 -0.14 15.93 17.31
N THR A 357 0.98 15.93 18.02
CA THR A 357 1.01 16.01 19.49
C THR A 357 1.37 17.42 19.94
N SER A 358 1.29 17.68 21.25
CA SER A 358 1.73 18.94 21.88
C SER A 358 3.23 19.20 21.68
N GLU A 359 4.04 18.17 21.47
CA GLU A 359 5.49 18.27 21.29
C GLU A 359 5.89 19.02 20.01
N VAL A 360 5.00 19.10 19.02
CA VAL A 360 5.22 19.90 17.80
C VAL A 360 5.50 21.35 18.12
N SER A 361 4.87 21.92 19.17
CA SER A 361 5.05 23.32 19.56
C SER A 361 6.47 23.62 20.04
N SER A 362 7.10 22.69 20.75
CA SER A 362 8.44 22.82 21.35
C SER A 362 9.57 22.39 20.40
N THR A 363 9.26 21.60 19.37
CA THR A 363 10.26 21.00 18.46
C THR A 363 10.71 21.98 17.38
N ASP A 364 12.02 22.01 17.10
CA ASP A 364 12.56 22.67 15.90
C ASP A 364 12.25 21.80 14.66
N LEU A 365 11.24 22.20 13.88
CA LEU A 365 10.80 21.47 12.69
C LEU A 365 11.84 21.44 11.57
N SER A 366 12.86 22.30 11.60
CA SER A 366 13.95 22.28 10.62
C SER A 366 14.88 21.07 10.81
N SER A 367 14.93 20.52 12.02
CA SER A 367 15.70 19.32 12.36
C SER A 367 15.02 18.01 11.93
N VAL A 368 13.73 18.05 11.61
CA VAL A 368 12.97 16.87 11.14
C VAL A 368 13.33 16.60 9.68
N PRO A 369 13.67 15.34 9.30
CA PRO A 369 14.00 15.00 7.92
C PRO A 369 12.85 15.38 6.94
N ASP A 370 13.19 15.65 5.68
CA ASP A 370 12.26 16.27 4.72
C ASP A 370 10.99 15.40 4.46
N GLY A 371 11.14 14.08 4.35
CA GLY A 371 10.02 13.17 4.15
C GLY A 371 9.04 13.18 5.32
N GLU A 372 9.57 13.04 6.53
CA GLU A 372 8.82 13.08 7.79
C GLU A 372 8.17 14.45 7.98
N ARG A 373 8.89 15.53 7.69
CA ARG A 373 8.36 16.89 7.80
C ARG A 373 7.20 17.15 6.86
N LYS A 374 7.23 16.65 5.62
CA LYS A 374 6.11 16.72 4.69
C LYS A 374 4.88 15.98 5.23
N ILE A 375 5.08 14.79 5.79
CA ILE A 375 3.99 14.02 6.40
C ILE A 375 3.44 14.74 7.63
N LEU A 376 4.30 15.27 8.50
CA LEU A 376 3.86 16.05 9.66
C LEU A 376 3.01 17.26 9.24
N TYR A 377 3.46 18.00 8.22
CA TYR A 377 2.71 19.14 7.70
C TYR A 377 1.38 18.76 7.09
N LEU A 378 1.31 17.60 6.43
CA LEU A 378 0.08 17.06 5.88
C LEU A 378 -0.92 16.70 6.99
N ILE A 379 -0.45 16.02 8.05
CA ILE A 379 -1.26 15.67 9.23
C ILE A 379 -1.75 16.94 9.94
N ALA A 380 -0.89 17.94 10.10
CA ALA A 380 -1.22 19.22 10.69
C ALA A 380 -2.28 19.98 9.89
N ASN A 381 -2.09 20.07 8.57
CA ASN A 381 -3.07 20.65 7.65
C ASN A 381 -4.44 19.97 7.77
N ARG A 382 -4.45 18.62 7.83
CA ARG A 382 -5.69 17.87 7.96
C ARG A 382 -6.42 18.18 9.27
N LEU A 383 -5.72 18.29 10.38
CA LEU A 383 -6.32 18.69 11.66
C LEU A 383 -6.99 20.06 11.54
N LEU A 384 -6.31 21.04 10.96
CA LEU A 384 -6.85 22.39 10.78
C LEU A 384 -8.05 22.42 9.84
N CYS A 385 -8.00 21.69 8.73
CA CYS A 385 -9.14 21.57 7.82
C CYS A 385 -10.34 20.90 8.51
N ALA A 386 -10.12 19.75 9.18
CA ALA A 386 -11.17 18.94 9.80
C ALA A 386 -11.91 19.67 10.93
N THR A 387 -11.24 20.61 11.60
CA THR A 387 -11.79 21.38 12.70
C THR A 387 -12.28 22.78 12.28
N ASN A 388 -12.31 23.10 10.99
CA ASN A 388 -12.78 24.41 10.51
C ASN A 388 -14.20 24.35 9.90
N GLU A 389 -14.69 25.50 9.46
CA GLU A 389 -16.02 25.67 8.90
C GLU A 389 -16.17 25.00 7.52
N PRO A 390 -17.40 24.60 7.13
CA PRO A 390 -17.69 24.08 5.81
C PRO A 390 -17.38 25.06 4.67
N TYR A 391 -17.02 24.50 3.50
CA TYR A 391 -16.98 25.21 2.25
C TYR A 391 -18.42 25.32 1.69
N ILE A 392 -18.86 26.54 1.39
CA ILE A 392 -20.23 26.80 0.91
C ILE A 392 -20.16 27.53 -0.43
N TYR A 393 -20.86 27.00 -1.41
CA TYR A 393 -20.96 27.60 -2.74
C TYR A 393 -22.34 27.38 -3.35
N GLU A 394 -22.65 28.17 -4.38
CA GLU A 394 -23.80 27.97 -5.25
C GLU A 394 -23.33 27.45 -6.60
N THR A 395 -23.97 26.38 -7.08
CA THR A 395 -23.86 25.98 -8.49
C THR A 395 -24.98 26.71 -9.26
N VAL A 396 -24.61 27.37 -10.35
CA VAL A 396 -25.54 27.98 -11.29
C VAL A 396 -25.57 27.10 -12.53
N THR A 397 -26.74 26.65 -12.93
CA THR A 397 -26.97 25.91 -14.16
C THR A 397 -27.99 26.70 -14.99
N ALA A 398 -27.59 27.14 -16.17
CA ALA A 398 -28.44 27.88 -17.09
C ALA A 398 -28.72 27.03 -18.34
N GLU A 399 -30.00 26.91 -18.71
CA GLU A 399 -30.40 26.37 -20.00
C GLU A 399 -30.56 27.51 -20.98
N ILE A 400 -29.93 27.41 -22.14
CA ILE A 400 -29.87 28.42 -23.17
C ILE A 400 -30.40 27.81 -24.46
N SER A 401 -31.35 28.47 -25.12
CA SER A 401 -31.87 28.05 -26.42
C SER A 401 -31.33 28.94 -27.51
N CYS A 402 -30.76 28.32 -28.57
CA CYS A 402 -30.33 29.00 -29.79
C CYS A 402 -30.82 28.22 -31.01
N SER A 403 -31.58 28.87 -31.91
CA SER A 403 -32.11 28.23 -33.13
C SER A 403 -32.85 26.90 -32.91
N GLY A 404 -33.50 26.73 -31.74
CA GLY A 404 -34.24 25.53 -31.37
C GLY A 404 -33.39 24.45 -30.69
N TYR A 405 -32.09 24.62 -30.60
CA TYR A 405 -31.17 23.72 -29.86
C TYR A 405 -31.01 24.20 -28.43
N SER A 406 -30.79 23.24 -27.50
CA SER A 406 -30.55 23.51 -26.08
C SER A 406 -29.11 23.38 -25.73
N PHE A 407 -28.58 24.33 -24.98
CA PHE A 407 -27.21 24.37 -24.44
C PHE A 407 -27.26 24.54 -22.94
N VAL A 408 -26.30 24.00 -22.23
CA VAL A 408 -26.20 24.10 -20.77
C VAL A 408 -24.88 24.78 -20.40
N ALA A 409 -25.00 25.90 -19.66
CA ALA A 409 -23.87 26.54 -19.01
C ALA A 409 -23.88 26.24 -17.50
N LYS A 410 -22.68 26.01 -16.95
CA LYS A 410 -22.49 25.74 -15.51
C LYS A 410 -21.45 26.71 -14.95
N GLY A 411 -21.71 27.19 -13.75
CA GLY A 411 -20.79 28.03 -13.01
C GLY A 411 -20.87 27.79 -11.51
N ARG A 412 -19.92 28.36 -10.79
CA ARG A 412 -19.85 28.25 -9.33
C ARG A 412 -19.60 29.61 -8.70
N ASN A 413 -20.40 29.97 -7.70
CA ASN A 413 -20.23 31.18 -6.91
C ASN A 413 -19.87 30.78 -5.48
N VAL A 414 -18.63 31.08 -5.02
CA VAL A 414 -18.22 30.78 -3.67
C VAL A 414 -18.84 31.76 -2.68
N ILE A 415 -19.52 31.22 -1.65
CA ILE A 415 -20.14 32.02 -0.56
C ILE A 415 -19.19 32.05 0.64
N SER A 416 -18.60 30.94 0.99
CA SER A 416 -17.65 30.80 2.10
C SER A 416 -16.56 29.79 1.76
N GLU A 417 -15.32 30.24 1.79
CA GLU A 417 -14.14 29.39 1.56
C GLU A 417 -13.97 28.29 2.62
N GLY A 418 -14.33 28.55 3.87
CA GLY A 418 -14.24 27.59 4.96
C GLY A 418 -12.88 26.89 5.01
N TRP A 419 -12.90 25.58 5.21
CA TRP A 419 -11.69 24.75 5.28
C TRP A 419 -10.87 24.70 3.98
N LYS A 420 -11.48 25.05 2.84
CA LYS A 420 -10.79 25.09 1.54
C LYS A 420 -9.73 26.19 1.48
N ALA A 421 -9.91 27.30 2.19
CA ALA A 421 -8.88 28.34 2.31
C ALA A 421 -7.59 27.81 2.95
N ILE A 422 -7.73 26.93 3.97
CA ILE A 422 -6.59 26.31 4.66
C ILE A 422 -5.89 25.31 3.70
N GLU A 423 -6.66 24.47 3.01
CA GLU A 423 -6.14 23.52 2.03
C GLU A 423 -5.38 24.25 0.91
N LYS A 424 -5.93 25.34 0.37
CA LYS A 424 -5.29 26.14 -0.68
C LYS A 424 -3.98 26.74 -0.20
N ALA A 425 -3.94 27.36 0.98
CA ALA A 425 -2.72 27.93 1.55
C ALA A 425 -1.62 26.86 1.73
N PHE A 426 -2.00 25.64 2.13
CA PHE A 426 -1.08 24.53 2.25
C PHE A 426 -0.53 24.05 0.90
N ILE A 427 -1.39 23.89 -0.12
CA ILE A 427 -1.00 23.45 -1.46
C ILE A 427 -0.06 24.48 -2.12
N ASP A 428 -0.38 25.78 -2.00
CA ASP A 428 0.46 26.86 -2.50
C ASP A 428 1.84 26.85 -1.84
N PHE A 429 1.90 26.66 -0.53
CA PHE A 429 3.15 26.53 0.22
C PHE A 429 3.98 25.33 -0.25
N GLN A 430 3.35 24.18 -0.47
CA GLN A 430 4.03 22.95 -0.91
C GLN A 430 4.42 22.98 -2.40
N LYS A 431 3.95 23.97 -3.18
CA LYS A 431 4.19 24.09 -4.63
C LYS A 431 3.84 22.82 -5.40
N CYS A 432 2.75 22.15 -5.01
CA CYS A 432 2.26 20.94 -5.66
C CYS A 432 1.65 21.29 -7.03
N LYS A 433 2.45 21.22 -8.09
CA LYS A 433 2.05 21.63 -9.46
C LYS A 433 0.91 20.80 -10.07
N ASP A 434 0.73 19.57 -9.57
CA ASP A 434 -0.29 18.63 -10.10
C ASP A 434 -1.66 18.80 -9.43
N TYR A 435 -1.80 19.72 -8.49
CA TYR A 435 -3.05 20.01 -7.79
C TYR A 435 -3.67 21.30 -8.34
N THR A 436 -4.24 21.23 -9.52
CA THR A 436 -5.09 22.31 -10.05
C THR A 436 -6.54 21.94 -9.80
N GLU A 437 -7.23 22.65 -8.90
CA GLU A 437 -8.69 22.70 -8.96
C GLU A 437 -9.03 23.42 -10.26
N GLU A 438 -9.91 22.83 -11.08
CA GLU A 438 -10.54 23.54 -12.19
C GLU A 438 -11.31 24.69 -11.56
N GLU A 439 -10.88 25.91 -11.76
CA GLU A 439 -11.64 27.10 -11.39
C GLU A 439 -12.87 27.14 -12.30
N GLU A 440 -14.02 26.69 -11.79
CA GLU A 440 -15.29 26.89 -12.47
C GLU A 440 -15.59 28.41 -12.49
N GLU A 441 -15.79 28.96 -13.68
CA GLU A 441 -16.04 30.39 -13.86
C GLU A 441 -17.32 30.80 -13.12
N THR A 442 -17.30 32.02 -12.57
CA THR A 442 -18.50 32.63 -12.00
C THR A 442 -19.50 32.91 -13.11
N LEU A 443 -20.69 32.33 -13.00
CA LEU A 443 -21.76 32.55 -14.00
C LEU A 443 -22.84 33.44 -13.43
N SER A 444 -23.09 34.58 -14.12
CA SER A 444 -24.14 35.51 -13.77
C SER A 444 -25.08 35.68 -14.96
N LEU A 445 -26.14 34.90 -14.99
CA LEU A 445 -27.18 34.94 -16.02
C LEU A 445 -28.56 35.11 -15.38
N THR A 446 -29.50 35.71 -16.11
CA THR A 446 -30.90 35.85 -15.69
C THR A 446 -31.82 35.22 -16.73
N GLU A 447 -32.94 34.67 -16.27
CA GLU A 447 -33.98 34.12 -17.16
C GLU A 447 -34.50 35.19 -18.08
N GLY A 448 -34.67 34.86 -19.37
CA GLY A 448 -35.06 35.79 -20.41
C GLY A 448 -33.93 36.66 -20.99
N GLN A 449 -32.71 36.56 -20.43
CA GLN A 449 -31.55 37.30 -20.97
C GLN A 449 -31.24 36.83 -22.39
N VAL A 450 -31.05 37.82 -23.28
CA VAL A 450 -30.64 37.62 -24.66
C VAL A 450 -29.12 37.68 -24.75
N ILE A 451 -28.53 36.67 -25.38
CA ILE A 451 -27.08 36.58 -25.69
C ILE A 451 -26.96 36.92 -27.18
N GLU A 452 -26.46 38.12 -27.45
CA GLU A 452 -26.31 38.61 -28.82
C GLU A 452 -25.07 37.98 -29.48
N ARG A 453 -25.24 37.43 -30.68
CA ARG A 453 -24.18 36.94 -31.56
C ARG A 453 -23.15 36.05 -30.90
N PRO A 454 -23.56 34.99 -30.19
CA PRO A 454 -22.61 34.04 -29.67
C PRO A 454 -21.87 33.33 -30.81
N VAL A 455 -20.64 32.93 -30.54
CA VAL A 455 -19.82 32.13 -31.47
C VAL A 455 -20.06 30.65 -31.15
N SER A 456 -20.38 29.89 -32.20
CA SER A 456 -20.56 28.46 -32.07
C SER A 456 -19.34 27.67 -32.58
N GLU A 457 -18.81 26.73 -31.78
CA GLU A 457 -17.64 25.93 -32.09
C GLU A 457 -17.91 24.44 -31.88
N VAL A 458 -17.35 23.59 -32.72
CA VAL A 458 -17.39 22.13 -32.55
C VAL A 458 -16.02 21.65 -32.03
N SER A 459 -16.03 20.87 -30.96
CA SER A 459 -14.86 20.19 -30.44
C SER A 459 -15.01 18.69 -30.56
N GLU A 460 -13.95 18.03 -31.05
CA GLU A 460 -13.87 16.57 -31.19
C GLU A 460 -13.28 15.93 -29.94
N HIS A 461 -13.94 14.90 -29.45
CA HIS A 461 -13.54 14.19 -28.26
C HIS A 461 -13.57 12.67 -28.48
N PHE A 462 -12.87 11.96 -27.63
CA PHE A 462 -12.93 10.51 -27.55
C PHE A 462 -13.18 10.09 -26.12
N THR A 463 -13.98 9.03 -25.95
CA THR A 463 -14.08 8.37 -24.64
C THR A 463 -12.69 7.90 -24.19
N GLN A 464 -12.41 7.99 -22.90
CA GLN A 464 -11.12 7.63 -22.33
C GLN A 464 -11.25 6.34 -21.53
N PRO A 465 -10.27 5.42 -21.62
CA PRO A 465 -10.23 4.25 -20.77
C PRO A 465 -10.08 4.66 -19.30
N PRO A 466 -10.43 3.78 -18.35
CA PRO A 466 -10.10 4.01 -16.95
C PRO A 466 -8.58 4.22 -16.80
N LYS A 467 -8.16 5.06 -15.86
CA LYS A 467 -6.74 5.28 -15.58
C LYS A 467 -6.14 4.05 -14.89
N HIS A 468 -4.86 3.79 -15.11
CA HIS A 468 -4.11 2.80 -14.32
C HIS A 468 -4.27 3.07 -12.82
N PHE A 469 -4.20 2.02 -12.01
CA PHE A 469 -4.12 2.21 -10.58
C PHE A 469 -2.84 2.94 -10.19
N THR A 470 -2.97 3.90 -9.28
CA THR A 470 -1.88 4.43 -8.45
C THR A 470 -1.98 3.79 -7.07
N GLU A 471 -1.02 4.01 -6.19
CA GLU A 471 -1.17 3.53 -4.80
C GLU A 471 -2.37 4.16 -4.10
N ASP A 472 -2.65 5.46 -4.33
CA ASP A 472 -3.89 6.10 -3.84
C ASP A 472 -5.15 5.35 -4.27
N THR A 473 -5.32 5.14 -5.57
CA THR A 473 -6.55 4.54 -6.09
C THR A 473 -6.65 3.05 -5.81
N LEU A 474 -5.51 2.32 -5.73
CA LEU A 474 -5.49 0.92 -5.33
C LEU A 474 -5.84 0.75 -3.85
N LEU A 475 -5.26 1.55 -2.96
CA LEU A 475 -5.60 1.53 -1.53
C LEU A 475 -7.10 1.79 -1.31
N SER A 476 -7.67 2.78 -2.02
CA SER A 476 -9.10 3.05 -1.99
C SER A 476 -9.94 1.87 -2.51
N ALA A 477 -9.48 1.18 -3.55
CA ALA A 477 -10.15 0.01 -4.09
C ALA A 477 -10.05 -1.19 -3.13
N MET A 478 -8.88 -1.42 -2.53
CA MET A 478 -8.69 -2.46 -1.49
C MET A 478 -9.59 -2.23 -0.28
N GLU A 479 -9.76 -0.98 0.15
CA GLU A 479 -10.61 -0.63 1.29
C GLU A 479 -12.10 -0.89 1.03
N ARG A 480 -12.54 -0.68 -0.21
CA ARG A 480 -13.94 -0.90 -0.62
C ARG A 480 -14.23 -2.30 -1.15
N ALA A 481 -13.20 -3.11 -1.34
CA ALA A 481 -13.36 -4.46 -1.89
C ALA A 481 -14.23 -5.33 -0.98
N GLY A 482 -15.21 -6.03 -1.55
CA GLY A 482 -16.13 -6.90 -0.81
C GLY A 482 -17.25 -6.19 -0.06
N THR A 483 -17.42 -4.86 -0.22
CA THR A 483 -18.47 -4.11 0.49
C THR A 483 -19.79 -4.01 -0.27
N ASP A 484 -19.84 -4.39 -1.54
CA ASP A 484 -21.05 -4.29 -2.38
C ASP A 484 -22.15 -5.29 -1.96
N GLU A 485 -21.85 -6.28 -1.10
CA GLU A 485 -22.75 -7.34 -0.65
C GLU A 485 -23.14 -7.24 0.83
N ILE A 486 -22.66 -6.21 1.59
CA ILE A 486 -22.83 -6.14 3.05
C ILE A 486 -23.76 -4.99 3.43
N THR A 487 -24.77 -5.30 4.25
CA THR A 487 -25.71 -4.34 4.86
C THR A 487 -25.00 -3.36 5.81
N GLU A 488 -25.53 -2.14 5.95
CA GLU A 488 -24.93 -0.93 6.56
C GLU A 488 -24.38 -1.02 8.01
N GLU A 489 -24.54 -2.14 8.72
CA GLU A 489 -24.19 -2.27 10.14
C GLU A 489 -22.85 -2.98 10.45
N VAL A 490 -22.13 -3.46 9.42
CA VAL A 490 -20.86 -4.17 9.61
C VAL A 490 -19.69 -3.24 9.28
N GLU A 491 -18.75 -3.09 10.21
CA GLU A 491 -17.47 -2.39 10.00
C GLU A 491 -16.80 -2.88 8.70
N ARG A 492 -16.54 -1.97 7.78
CA ARG A 492 -16.02 -2.27 6.44
C ARG A 492 -14.59 -2.77 6.52
N SER A 493 -14.40 -4.07 6.51
CA SER A 493 -13.09 -4.69 6.35
C SER A 493 -12.86 -5.06 4.88
N GLY A 494 -12.20 -4.20 4.12
CA GLY A 494 -11.78 -4.50 2.75
C GLY A 494 -10.63 -5.52 2.68
N LEU A 495 -9.90 -5.54 1.57
CA LEU A 495 -8.69 -6.35 1.41
C LEU A 495 -7.55 -5.85 2.28
N GLY A 496 -7.21 -6.63 3.30
CA GLY A 496 -6.17 -6.30 4.28
C GLY A 496 -6.55 -5.14 5.21
N THR A 497 -5.80 -5.00 6.28
CA THR A 497 -5.94 -3.88 7.22
C THR A 497 -5.10 -2.68 6.79
N PRO A 498 -5.36 -1.46 7.29
CA PRO A 498 -4.52 -0.30 7.01
C PRO A 498 -3.03 -0.57 7.23
N ALA A 499 -2.68 -1.31 8.29
CA ALA A 499 -1.30 -1.65 8.62
C ALA A 499 -0.63 -2.61 7.61
N THR A 500 -1.40 -3.41 6.88
CA THR A 500 -0.86 -4.47 6.00
C THR A 500 -0.91 -4.15 4.52
N ARG A 501 -1.79 -3.26 4.06
CA ARG A 501 -1.97 -2.93 2.62
C ARG A 501 -0.67 -2.49 1.95
N ALA A 502 0.11 -1.62 2.60
CA ALA A 502 1.40 -1.18 2.09
C ALA A 502 2.36 -2.35 1.83
N SER A 503 2.48 -3.27 2.80
CA SER A 503 3.35 -4.44 2.69
C SER A 503 2.91 -5.40 1.58
N ILE A 504 1.61 -5.50 1.27
CA ILE A 504 1.08 -6.30 0.16
C ILE A 504 1.54 -5.71 -1.17
N ILE A 505 1.40 -4.40 -1.37
CA ILE A 505 1.87 -3.72 -2.60
C ILE A 505 3.38 -3.91 -2.78
N GLU A 506 4.17 -3.77 -1.70
CA GLU A 506 5.61 -4.02 -1.73
C GLU A 506 5.95 -5.49 -2.06
N LYS A 507 5.23 -6.46 -1.51
CA LYS A 507 5.41 -7.89 -1.84
C LYS A 507 5.12 -8.16 -3.31
N LEU A 508 4.03 -7.65 -3.85
CA LEU A 508 3.69 -7.79 -5.27
C LEU A 508 4.78 -7.21 -6.18
N THR A 509 5.32 -6.04 -5.81
CA THR A 509 6.41 -5.38 -6.54
C THR A 509 7.72 -6.18 -6.45
N LYS A 510 8.13 -6.57 -5.24
CA LYS A 510 9.36 -7.36 -5.02
C LYS A 510 9.31 -8.75 -5.66
N SER A 511 8.14 -9.36 -5.70
CA SER A 511 7.93 -10.64 -6.39
C SER A 511 7.89 -10.50 -7.92
N GLY A 512 7.87 -9.28 -8.45
CA GLY A 512 7.85 -9.01 -9.89
C GLY A 512 6.49 -9.22 -10.55
N PHE A 513 5.41 -9.33 -9.80
CA PHE A 513 4.06 -9.45 -10.34
C PHE A 513 3.51 -8.12 -10.84
N ILE A 514 3.93 -7.02 -10.21
CA ILE A 514 3.64 -5.67 -10.64
C ILE A 514 4.92 -4.84 -10.72
N LYS A 515 4.87 -3.73 -11.44
CA LYS A 515 5.93 -2.72 -11.50
C LYS A 515 5.34 -1.34 -11.29
N ARG A 516 6.16 -0.43 -10.80
CA ARG A 516 5.84 0.99 -10.72
C ARG A 516 6.33 1.70 -11.98
N GLU A 517 5.44 2.34 -12.72
CA GLU A 517 5.76 3.22 -13.84
C GLU A 517 5.35 4.64 -13.47
N LYS A 518 6.30 5.44 -12.97
CA LYS A 518 6.04 6.73 -12.29
C LYS A 518 5.10 6.49 -11.09
N LYS A 519 3.90 7.08 -11.08
CA LYS A 519 2.88 6.87 -10.05
C LYS A 519 1.99 5.63 -10.32
N ASN A 520 2.02 5.07 -11.54
CA ASN A 520 1.14 3.97 -11.93
C ASN A 520 1.67 2.62 -11.46
N LEU A 521 0.75 1.75 -11.06
CA LEU A 521 0.98 0.34 -10.77
C LEU A 521 0.49 -0.48 -11.96
N VAL A 522 1.39 -1.18 -12.62
CA VAL A 522 1.11 -1.95 -13.84
C VAL A 522 1.43 -3.42 -13.60
N VAL A 523 0.54 -4.31 -14.02
CA VAL A 523 0.75 -5.76 -13.95
C VAL A 523 1.79 -6.16 -14.98
N THR A 524 2.72 -7.03 -14.59
CA THR A 524 3.70 -7.62 -15.51
C THR A 524 3.12 -8.87 -16.18
N ASP A 525 3.77 -9.34 -17.26
CA ASP A 525 3.40 -10.63 -17.87
C ASP A 525 3.40 -11.75 -16.83
N TYR A 526 4.31 -11.67 -15.84
CA TYR A 526 4.39 -12.63 -14.76
C TYR A 526 3.17 -12.58 -13.82
N GLY A 527 2.67 -11.39 -13.54
CA GLY A 527 1.44 -11.21 -12.76
C GLY A 527 0.21 -11.67 -13.54
N THR A 528 0.16 -11.38 -14.85
CA THR A 528 -0.90 -11.85 -15.75
C THR A 528 -0.96 -13.38 -15.81
N ASP A 529 0.20 -14.03 -15.99
CA ASP A 529 0.30 -15.49 -15.98
C ASP A 529 -0.25 -16.09 -14.67
N LEU A 530 0.13 -15.50 -13.52
CA LEU A 530 -0.35 -15.97 -12.22
C LEU A 530 -1.89 -15.91 -12.14
N ILE A 531 -2.48 -14.75 -12.45
CA ILE A 531 -3.93 -14.56 -12.32
C ILE A 531 -4.71 -15.42 -13.31
N SER A 532 -4.19 -15.64 -14.52
CA SER A 532 -4.86 -16.46 -15.54
C SER A 532 -5.06 -17.92 -15.13
N VAL A 533 -4.25 -18.43 -14.19
CA VAL A 533 -4.27 -19.82 -13.74
C VAL A 533 -4.90 -20.00 -12.35
N MET A 534 -5.15 -18.91 -11.62
CA MET A 534 -5.76 -18.98 -10.30
C MET A 534 -7.25 -19.18 -10.37
N PRO A 535 -7.83 -20.11 -9.58
CA PRO A 535 -9.28 -20.25 -9.41
C PRO A 535 -9.90 -18.94 -8.86
N ASP A 536 -11.15 -18.71 -9.21
CA ASP A 536 -11.87 -17.49 -8.80
C ASP A 536 -11.98 -17.36 -7.28
N ILE A 537 -12.09 -18.49 -6.58
CA ILE A 537 -12.16 -18.50 -5.12
C ILE A 537 -10.96 -17.80 -4.44
N ILE A 538 -9.75 -17.95 -4.98
CA ILE A 538 -8.54 -17.30 -4.42
C ILE A 538 -8.41 -15.85 -4.87
N LYS A 539 -9.03 -15.50 -6.00
CA LYS A 539 -9.07 -14.11 -6.54
C LYS A 539 -10.13 -13.27 -5.87
N SER A 540 -11.07 -13.90 -5.14
CA SER A 540 -12.20 -13.22 -4.52
C SER A 540 -11.79 -12.30 -3.38
N ALA A 541 -12.19 -11.04 -3.49
CA ALA A 541 -12.05 -10.05 -2.42
C ALA A 541 -13.07 -10.31 -1.29
N SER A 542 -14.28 -10.79 -1.61
CA SER A 542 -15.33 -11.08 -0.62
C SER A 542 -14.89 -12.14 0.36
N MET A 543 -14.27 -13.23 -0.11
CA MET A 543 -13.72 -14.27 0.78
C MET A 543 -12.77 -13.67 1.85
N THR A 544 -11.91 -12.74 1.45
CA THR A 544 -10.98 -12.09 2.39
C THR A 544 -11.72 -11.18 3.38
N ALA A 545 -12.74 -10.47 2.92
CA ALA A 545 -13.58 -9.64 3.78
C ALA A 545 -14.35 -10.48 4.81
N ASP A 546 -14.89 -11.62 4.42
CA ASP A 546 -15.57 -12.58 5.31
C ASP A 546 -14.64 -13.08 6.41
N TRP A 547 -13.38 -13.36 6.08
CA TRP A 547 -12.38 -13.77 7.08
C TRP A 547 -12.08 -12.65 8.08
N GLU A 548 -11.83 -11.43 7.61
CA GLU A 548 -11.56 -10.30 8.52
C GLU A 548 -12.77 -10.02 9.41
N ASN A 549 -13.98 -10.19 8.89
CA ASN A 549 -15.20 -10.07 9.69
C ASN A 549 -15.27 -11.17 10.76
N ALA A 550 -15.05 -12.43 10.41
CA ALA A 550 -15.00 -13.53 11.36
C ALA A 550 -13.93 -13.32 12.46
N LEU A 551 -12.74 -12.83 12.07
CA LEU A 551 -11.68 -12.50 13.01
C LEU A 551 -12.04 -11.31 13.92
N SER A 552 -12.76 -10.31 13.40
CA SER A 552 -13.28 -9.20 14.21
C SER A 552 -14.33 -9.67 15.23
N LEU A 553 -15.27 -10.51 14.77
CA LEU A 553 -16.25 -11.13 15.67
C LEU A 553 -15.60 -12.04 16.74
N MET A 554 -14.50 -12.71 16.38
CA MET A 554 -13.72 -13.52 17.33
C MET A 554 -13.06 -12.63 18.40
N ALA A 555 -12.47 -11.50 18.02
CA ALA A 555 -11.90 -10.55 18.98
C ALA A 555 -12.96 -10.00 19.95
N GLN A 556 -14.23 -9.91 19.51
CA GLN A 556 -15.37 -9.52 20.35
C GLN A 556 -15.97 -10.69 21.16
N GLY A 557 -15.43 -11.92 21.02
CA GLY A 557 -15.98 -13.11 21.67
C GLY A 557 -17.28 -13.66 21.07
N LYS A 558 -17.65 -13.23 19.86
CA LYS A 558 -18.90 -13.63 19.15
C LYS A 558 -18.69 -14.74 18.13
N PHE A 559 -17.46 -15.15 17.88
CA PHE A 559 -17.09 -16.24 16.97
C PHE A 559 -15.96 -17.08 17.56
N THR A 560 -15.93 -18.39 17.30
CA THR A 560 -14.95 -19.28 17.92
C THR A 560 -13.75 -19.55 17.00
N SER A 561 -12.56 -19.71 17.60
CA SER A 561 -11.34 -20.10 16.88
C SER A 561 -11.47 -21.46 16.19
N GLN A 562 -12.18 -22.42 16.82
CA GLN A 562 -12.37 -23.75 16.26
C GLN A 562 -13.19 -23.71 14.96
N GLN A 563 -14.32 -23.01 14.96
CA GLN A 563 -15.16 -22.89 13.75
C GLN A 563 -14.40 -22.22 12.61
N PHE A 564 -13.68 -21.14 12.93
CA PHE A 564 -12.85 -20.44 11.94
C PHE A 564 -11.82 -21.36 11.28
N MET A 565 -11.10 -22.15 12.08
CA MET A 565 -10.07 -23.07 11.53
C MET A 565 -10.66 -24.18 10.68
N VAL A 566 -11.83 -24.74 11.05
CA VAL A 566 -12.56 -25.74 10.24
C VAL A 566 -12.96 -25.16 8.87
N ASP A 567 -13.43 -23.92 8.84
CA ASP A 567 -13.80 -23.23 7.59
C ASP A 567 -12.57 -23.03 6.69
N ILE A 568 -11.40 -22.72 7.28
CA ILE A 568 -10.12 -22.58 6.57
C ILE A 568 -9.62 -23.90 5.99
N GLU A 569 -9.67 -24.96 6.75
CA GLU A 569 -9.27 -26.31 6.30
C GLU A 569 -10.13 -26.77 5.11
N LYS A 570 -11.45 -26.58 5.21
CA LYS A 570 -12.37 -26.85 4.11
C LYS A 570 -12.04 -26.03 2.85
N LEU A 571 -11.76 -24.74 3.01
CA LEU A 571 -11.38 -23.89 1.89
C LEU A 571 -10.12 -24.40 1.17
N VAL A 572 -9.13 -24.87 1.92
CA VAL A 572 -7.90 -25.42 1.31
C VAL A 572 -8.20 -26.71 0.53
N ASP A 573 -9.07 -27.58 1.05
CA ASP A 573 -9.53 -28.77 0.33
C ASP A 573 -10.26 -28.41 -0.97
N ASP A 574 -11.14 -27.42 -0.92
CA ASP A 574 -11.85 -26.89 -2.10
C ASP A 574 -10.88 -26.33 -3.14
N ILE A 575 -9.87 -25.52 -2.72
CA ILE A 575 -8.82 -25.01 -3.60
C ILE A 575 -8.06 -26.13 -4.29
N ILE A 576 -7.67 -27.17 -3.56
CA ILE A 576 -6.89 -28.30 -4.09
C ILE A 576 -7.75 -29.10 -5.09
N THR A 577 -9.02 -29.31 -4.78
CA THR A 577 -9.96 -30.06 -5.61
C THR A 577 -10.24 -29.33 -6.92
N VAL A 578 -10.63 -28.05 -6.85
CA VAL A 578 -10.89 -27.21 -8.02
C VAL A 578 -9.65 -27.08 -8.91
N ALA A 579 -8.48 -26.88 -8.30
CA ALA A 579 -7.25 -26.76 -9.08
C ALA A 579 -6.89 -28.05 -9.82
N LYS A 580 -7.11 -29.21 -9.24
CA LYS A 580 -6.87 -30.51 -9.90
C LYS A 580 -7.83 -30.77 -11.07
N GLU A 581 -9.06 -30.26 -10.98
CA GLU A 581 -10.09 -30.44 -12.02
C GLU A 581 -9.94 -29.45 -13.19
N THR A 582 -9.42 -28.25 -12.93
CA THR A 582 -9.38 -27.12 -13.88
C THR A 582 -8.03 -26.90 -14.55
N ILE A 583 -7.05 -27.79 -14.36
CA ILE A 583 -5.72 -27.65 -14.92
C ILE A 583 -5.76 -27.54 -16.45
N ASP A 584 -5.51 -26.36 -16.97
CA ASP A 584 -5.19 -26.11 -18.37
C ASP A 584 -3.71 -25.82 -18.51
N GLU A 585 -2.92 -26.87 -18.73
CA GLU A 585 -1.46 -26.74 -18.90
C GLU A 585 -1.07 -25.84 -20.09
N SER A 586 -2.00 -25.56 -21.01
CA SER A 586 -1.77 -24.75 -22.20
C SER A 586 -1.75 -23.24 -21.89
N LYS A 587 -2.38 -22.81 -20.80
CA LYS A 587 -2.51 -21.38 -20.43
C LYS A 587 -1.28 -20.78 -19.75
N VAL A 588 -0.29 -21.59 -19.36
CA VAL A 588 0.90 -21.09 -18.70
C VAL A 588 2.08 -21.13 -19.67
N SER A 589 2.54 -19.96 -20.04
CA SER A 589 3.89 -19.82 -20.62
C SER A 589 4.89 -20.44 -19.63
N ARG A 590 5.43 -21.60 -19.98
CA ARG A 590 6.34 -22.39 -19.11
C ARG A 590 7.54 -21.62 -18.58
N ASN A 591 7.78 -20.40 -19.04
CA ASN A 591 8.91 -19.55 -18.68
C ASN A 591 8.61 -18.04 -18.88
N GLY A 592 7.75 -17.41 -18.12
CA GLY A 592 7.44 -15.98 -18.14
C GLY A 592 8.62 -15.02 -17.85
N GLY A 593 9.74 -15.29 -18.48
CA GLY A 593 10.85 -14.36 -18.62
C GLY A 593 10.76 -13.67 -20.00
N GLU A 594 11.17 -12.41 -20.05
CA GLU A 594 11.33 -11.70 -21.33
C GLU A 594 12.19 -12.54 -22.28
N VAL A 595 11.70 -12.81 -23.51
CA VAL A 595 12.43 -13.55 -24.52
C VAL A 595 13.52 -12.63 -25.09
N ILE A 596 14.78 -13.06 -25.01
CA ILE A 596 15.94 -12.30 -25.53
C ILE A 596 16.58 -12.91 -26.77
N GLY A 597 16.08 -14.04 -27.24
CA GLY A 597 16.57 -14.68 -28.44
C GLY A 597 16.19 -16.15 -28.52
N THR A 598 16.69 -16.80 -29.58
CA THR A 598 16.47 -18.23 -29.87
C THR A 598 17.64 -19.05 -29.34
N CYS A 599 17.37 -20.13 -28.63
CA CYS A 599 18.40 -21.02 -28.07
C CYS A 599 19.26 -21.64 -29.17
N PRO A 600 20.58 -21.47 -29.12
CA PRO A 600 21.49 -22.03 -30.13
C PRO A 600 21.57 -23.57 -30.12
N ARG A 601 21.11 -24.24 -29.04
CA ARG A 601 21.10 -25.70 -28.94
C ARG A 601 19.85 -26.35 -29.48
N CYS A 602 18.66 -25.81 -29.20
CA CYS A 602 17.41 -26.50 -29.48
C CYS A 602 16.38 -25.66 -30.24
N GLY A 603 16.68 -24.41 -30.56
CA GLY A 603 15.80 -23.52 -31.34
C GLY A 603 14.62 -22.94 -30.57
N LYS A 604 14.40 -23.28 -29.28
CA LYS A 604 13.36 -22.70 -28.42
C LYS A 604 13.81 -21.34 -27.86
N ASN A 605 12.92 -20.62 -27.20
CA ASN A 605 13.22 -19.29 -26.66
C ASN A 605 14.26 -19.34 -25.53
N VAL A 606 15.11 -18.31 -25.45
CA VAL A 606 15.93 -18.01 -24.28
C VAL A 606 15.31 -16.85 -23.55
N VAL A 607 15.06 -17.03 -22.25
CA VAL A 607 14.32 -16.10 -21.40
C VAL A 607 15.18 -15.55 -20.28
N VAL A 608 14.85 -14.34 -19.84
CA VAL A 608 15.48 -13.69 -18.68
C VAL A 608 14.93 -14.32 -17.41
N THR A 609 15.81 -14.83 -16.54
CA THR A 609 15.48 -15.27 -15.18
C THR A 609 16.18 -14.37 -14.16
N PRO A 610 15.84 -14.43 -12.87
CA PRO A 610 16.53 -13.62 -11.85
C PRO A 610 18.05 -13.80 -11.84
N LYS A 611 18.55 -15.02 -12.05
CA LYS A 611 19.98 -15.37 -11.92
C LYS A 611 20.68 -15.61 -13.27
N ALA A 612 19.94 -15.79 -14.36
CA ALA A 612 20.51 -16.24 -15.64
C ALA A 612 19.65 -15.81 -16.84
N TYR A 613 20.22 -16.04 -18.03
CA TYR A 613 19.51 -16.11 -19.30
C TYR A 613 19.49 -17.58 -19.72
N SER A 614 18.33 -18.23 -19.71
CA SER A 614 18.22 -19.67 -19.86
C SER A 614 17.21 -20.08 -20.92
N CYS A 615 17.48 -21.23 -21.58
CA CYS A 615 16.50 -21.85 -22.46
C CYS A 615 15.20 -22.18 -21.71
N GLU A 616 14.06 -21.95 -22.33
CA GLU A 616 12.75 -22.32 -21.79
C GLU A 616 12.61 -23.84 -21.64
N ASP A 617 13.32 -24.62 -22.43
CA ASP A 617 13.38 -26.07 -22.28
C ASP A 617 14.47 -26.45 -21.27
N ARG A 618 14.03 -26.89 -20.08
CA ARG A 618 14.93 -27.33 -19.01
C ARG A 618 15.80 -28.54 -19.38
N ASN A 619 15.34 -29.39 -20.28
CA ASN A 619 16.10 -30.55 -20.76
C ASN A 619 17.24 -30.12 -21.71
N CYS A 620 17.15 -28.94 -22.31
CA CYS A 620 18.19 -28.42 -23.16
C CYS A 620 19.45 -28.01 -22.38
N GLY A 621 19.30 -27.52 -21.16
CA GLY A 621 20.40 -27.13 -20.27
C GLY A 621 21.25 -25.93 -20.75
N PHE A 622 20.80 -25.16 -21.77
CA PHE A 622 21.48 -23.93 -22.17
C PHE A 622 21.22 -22.82 -21.17
N VAL A 623 22.27 -22.32 -20.49
CA VAL A 623 22.20 -21.26 -19.47
C VAL A 623 23.41 -20.35 -19.55
N ILE A 624 23.18 -19.05 -19.59
CA ILE A 624 24.17 -17.97 -19.42
C ILE A 624 23.92 -17.32 -18.05
N TRP A 625 24.84 -17.48 -17.10
CA TRP A 625 24.71 -16.92 -15.76
C TRP A 625 25.01 -15.43 -15.70
N LYS A 626 24.17 -14.63 -15.02
CA LYS A 626 24.41 -13.18 -14.86
C LYS A 626 25.65 -12.86 -14.04
N ASN A 627 26.00 -13.74 -13.11
CA ASN A 627 27.19 -13.68 -12.26
C ASN A 627 28.27 -14.68 -12.73
N ASP A 628 28.45 -14.84 -14.06
CA ASP A 628 29.44 -15.75 -14.60
C ASP A 628 30.87 -15.34 -14.23
N LYS A 629 31.67 -16.32 -13.81
CA LYS A 629 33.04 -16.13 -13.32
C LYS A 629 33.98 -15.48 -14.35
N PHE A 630 33.73 -15.65 -15.65
CA PHE A 630 34.51 -15.00 -16.70
C PHE A 630 34.31 -13.48 -16.65
N PHE A 631 33.05 -13.02 -16.61
CA PHE A 631 32.71 -11.61 -16.54
C PHE A 631 33.07 -10.99 -15.19
N GLU A 632 32.95 -11.74 -14.10
CA GLU A 632 33.37 -11.32 -12.78
C GLU A 632 34.87 -11.03 -12.72
N LYS A 633 35.71 -11.97 -13.19
CA LYS A 633 37.17 -11.77 -13.32
C LYS A 633 37.55 -10.63 -14.24
N ALA A 634 36.79 -10.43 -15.31
CA ALA A 634 36.99 -9.32 -16.24
C ALA A 634 36.47 -7.97 -15.69
N ARG A 635 35.96 -7.92 -14.45
CA ARG A 635 35.35 -6.73 -13.80
C ARG A 635 34.33 -6.04 -14.69
N LYS A 636 33.57 -6.82 -15.45
CA LYS A 636 32.57 -6.33 -16.41
C LYS A 636 31.26 -7.10 -16.21
N PRO A 637 30.18 -6.48 -15.69
CA PRO A 637 28.92 -7.17 -15.52
C PRO A 637 28.31 -7.56 -16.87
N LEU A 638 27.81 -8.80 -16.96
CA LEU A 638 27.09 -9.28 -18.14
C LEU A 638 25.71 -8.61 -18.21
N THR A 639 25.53 -7.71 -19.17
CA THR A 639 24.25 -7.03 -19.40
C THR A 639 23.31 -7.88 -20.25
N LYS A 640 22.02 -7.58 -20.20
CA LYS A 640 21.00 -8.19 -21.06
C LYS A 640 21.34 -8.02 -22.55
N GLU A 641 21.75 -6.83 -22.96
CA GLU A 641 22.16 -6.55 -24.34
C GLU A 641 23.35 -7.41 -24.81
N MET A 642 24.34 -7.59 -23.91
CA MET A 642 25.47 -8.49 -24.18
C MET A 642 25.01 -9.93 -24.37
N ALA A 643 24.14 -10.43 -23.48
CA ALA A 643 23.58 -11.78 -23.58
C ALA A 643 22.77 -11.97 -24.85
N THR A 644 21.94 -10.99 -25.23
CA THR A 644 21.15 -11.00 -26.48
C THR A 644 22.07 -11.12 -27.69
N ASN A 645 23.14 -10.33 -27.77
CA ASN A 645 24.10 -10.37 -28.89
C ASN A 645 24.89 -11.68 -28.91
N LEU A 646 25.30 -12.22 -27.75
CA LEU A 646 25.96 -13.52 -27.67
C LEU A 646 25.05 -14.66 -28.18
N ILE A 647 23.77 -14.64 -27.81
CA ILE A 647 22.79 -15.65 -28.28
C ILE A 647 22.56 -15.50 -29.80
N LYS A 648 22.39 -14.28 -30.29
CA LYS A 648 21.99 -14.00 -31.68
C LYS A 648 23.16 -14.17 -32.69
N TYR A 649 24.35 -13.70 -32.30
CA TYR A 649 25.49 -13.61 -33.20
C TYR A 649 26.66 -14.52 -32.79
N GLY A 650 26.55 -15.23 -31.66
CA GLY A 650 27.62 -16.03 -31.09
C GLY A 650 28.79 -15.22 -30.54
N ARG A 651 28.81 -13.88 -30.70
CA ARG A 651 29.92 -13.01 -30.29
C ARG A 651 29.50 -11.58 -30.06
N ILE A 652 30.28 -10.85 -29.24
CA ILE A 652 30.10 -9.41 -29.03
C ILE A 652 31.43 -8.72 -28.75
N ALA A 653 31.64 -7.54 -29.32
CA ALA A 653 32.80 -6.70 -28.98
C ALA A 653 32.59 -5.99 -27.67
N VAL A 654 33.48 -6.19 -26.70
CA VAL A 654 33.41 -5.62 -25.37
C VAL A 654 34.63 -4.76 -25.10
N LYS A 655 34.42 -3.52 -24.70
CA LYS A 655 35.50 -2.59 -24.32
C LYS A 655 35.74 -2.60 -22.83
N GLY A 656 37.01 -2.44 -22.45
CA GLY A 656 37.40 -2.25 -21.05
C GLY A 656 37.28 -3.50 -20.18
N LEU A 657 37.53 -4.69 -20.74
CA LEU A 657 37.70 -5.93 -19.97
C LEU A 657 38.99 -5.83 -19.14
N TYR A 658 38.98 -6.24 -17.90
CA TYR A 658 40.16 -6.22 -17.02
C TYR A 658 40.96 -7.51 -17.11
N SER A 659 42.29 -7.42 -17.09
CA SER A 659 43.22 -8.56 -17.05
C SER A 659 44.04 -8.51 -15.75
N GLU A 660 43.86 -9.49 -14.88
CA GLU A 660 44.66 -9.65 -13.64
C GLU A 660 46.15 -9.88 -13.94
N LYS A 661 46.49 -10.56 -15.04
CA LYS A 661 47.89 -10.85 -15.40
C LYS A 661 48.68 -9.61 -15.82
N SER A 662 48.06 -8.63 -16.40
CA SER A 662 48.72 -7.42 -16.92
C SER A 662 48.37 -6.16 -16.17
N ASP A 663 47.44 -6.24 -15.20
CA ASP A 663 46.84 -5.13 -14.45
C ASP A 663 46.39 -3.97 -15.34
N ARG A 664 45.71 -4.31 -16.45
CA ARG A 664 45.27 -3.33 -17.47
C ARG A 664 43.93 -3.72 -18.08
N ASN A 665 43.22 -2.70 -18.51
CA ASN A 665 42.01 -2.89 -19.30
C ASN A 665 42.38 -3.13 -20.78
N TYR A 666 41.61 -3.96 -21.46
CA TYR A 666 41.76 -4.29 -22.87
C TYR A 666 40.39 -4.43 -23.55
N ASP A 667 40.37 -4.26 -24.86
CA ASP A 667 39.20 -4.48 -25.70
C ASP A 667 39.36 -5.82 -26.44
N ALA A 668 38.26 -6.61 -26.44
CA ALA A 668 38.26 -7.88 -27.15
C ALA A 668 36.84 -8.23 -27.62
N THR A 669 36.74 -9.14 -28.59
CA THR A 669 35.49 -9.79 -28.97
C THR A 669 35.33 -11.02 -28.07
N VAL A 670 34.25 -11.06 -27.28
CA VAL A 670 33.86 -12.21 -26.48
C VAL A 670 32.99 -13.10 -27.38
N CYS A 671 33.42 -14.35 -27.56
CA CYS A 671 32.70 -15.37 -28.32
C CYS A 671 32.09 -16.40 -27.41
N LEU A 672 30.84 -16.79 -27.65
CA LEU A 672 30.17 -17.86 -26.97
C LEU A 672 30.81 -19.21 -27.33
N ASP A 673 31.25 -19.96 -26.34
CA ASP A 673 31.85 -21.29 -26.51
C ASP A 673 30.98 -22.34 -25.78
N ASP A 674 29.99 -22.83 -26.52
CA ASP A 674 29.04 -23.79 -25.99
C ASP A 674 29.52 -25.23 -26.18
N THR A 675 29.84 -25.92 -25.11
CA THR A 675 30.30 -27.32 -25.13
C THR A 675 29.20 -28.38 -25.16
N GLY A 676 27.92 -27.92 -25.22
CA GLY A 676 26.74 -28.79 -25.05
C GLY A 676 26.41 -29.11 -23.60
N LYS A 677 27.37 -29.06 -22.69
CA LYS A 677 27.19 -29.26 -21.26
C LYS A 677 27.27 -27.93 -20.49
N TYR A 678 28.26 -27.11 -20.82
CA TYR A 678 28.49 -25.80 -20.19
C TYR A 678 28.65 -24.73 -21.26
N VAL A 679 28.17 -23.53 -20.97
CA VAL A 679 28.42 -22.32 -21.76
C VAL A 679 29.65 -21.64 -21.20
N ASN A 680 30.66 -21.46 -22.03
CA ASN A 680 31.92 -20.78 -21.72
C ASN A 680 32.13 -19.61 -22.70
N TYR A 681 33.27 -18.91 -22.56
CA TYR A 681 33.61 -17.77 -23.42
C TYR A 681 35.05 -17.85 -23.90
N LYS A 682 35.27 -17.50 -25.16
CA LYS A 682 36.59 -17.32 -25.77
C LYS A 682 36.80 -15.87 -26.14
N LEU A 683 38.06 -15.44 -26.13
CA LEU A 683 38.43 -14.07 -26.53
C LEU A 683 39.09 -14.08 -27.91
N GLU A 684 38.60 -13.23 -28.79
CA GLU A 684 39.25 -12.90 -30.08
C GLU A 684 39.75 -11.45 -30.00
N PHE A 685 41.01 -11.27 -30.41
CA PHE A 685 41.64 -9.95 -30.46
C PHE A 685 41.73 -9.46 -31.90
N ALA A 686 41.47 -8.16 -32.10
CA ALA A 686 41.66 -7.56 -33.40
C ALA A 686 43.14 -7.71 -33.86
N PRO A 687 43.40 -8.03 -35.15
CA PRO A 687 44.76 -8.15 -35.65
C PRO A 687 45.51 -6.82 -35.41
N LYS A 688 46.70 -6.89 -34.84
CA LYS A 688 47.57 -5.71 -34.65
C LYS A 688 47.84 -5.08 -36.01
N LYS A 689 47.36 -3.84 -36.24
CA LYS A 689 47.80 -3.06 -37.39
C LYS A 689 49.32 -2.95 -37.32
N LYS A 690 50.03 -3.57 -38.25
CA LYS A 690 51.49 -3.32 -38.44
C LYS A 690 51.65 -1.82 -38.64
N LYS A 691 52.33 -1.13 -37.74
CA LYS A 691 52.78 0.23 -37.96
C LYS A 691 53.70 0.19 -39.20
N LYS A 692 53.29 0.87 -40.25
CA LYS A 692 54.19 1.23 -41.35
C LYS A 692 55.13 2.33 -40.89
#